data_80facd0e1cfc2b9be053f1196f182e28
#
_entry.id   80facd0e1cfc2b9be053f1196f182e28
#
_cell.length_a   1.000
_cell.length_b   1.000
_cell.length_c   1.000
_cell.angle_alpha   90.00
_cell.angle_beta   90.00
_cell.angle_gamma   90.00
#
_symmetry.space_group_name_H-M   'P 1'
#
loop_
_entity.id
_entity.type
_entity.pdbx_description
1 polymer ?
#
loop_
_entity_poly.entity_id
_entity_poly.type
_entity_poly.pdbx_seq_one_letter_code
_entity_poly.pdbx_strand_id
1 'polypeptide(L)'
;MTLQAKLETLRNTLRRYEYEYHVLDNPSVPDSEYDRLFHQLKALELEHPDLVMADSPTQRVGAKPLAGFRQIHHEMPMLSLDNAFSDEEFYAFVKRIEDRLIVLPKPLTFCCEPKLDGLAVSILYVNGVLSQAATRGDGNRGEDITANIRTIRNVPLQLLIDNPPARLEVRGEVFMPHAGFERLNKHALELGEKTFANPRNAAAGSLRQLDPNITSKRPLAFNAYSIGIAEGINLPNTHYARLQWLKSVGIPINPEIRLCNGVEEVLAFYRDMQNKRALLGYDIDGTVLKINDIELQNELGFISKAPRWAIAYKFPAQEELTVLNDVEFQVGRTGAITPVAKLKPVFVAGVTVSNATLHNGDEIARLNLAIGDTVVVRRAGDVIPQIIGVLHERRPADAKPIIFPHNCPVCGSQIVRIEGEAVARCTGGLFCAAQRKESLKHFVSRKAMDIDGVGGKLIEQLVERELIRTPADLFKLDLTTLMQLERMGEKSAKNALNSLEQAKHTTLARFIFALGIREVGESTALNLANHFKTLEALQNADFEQLQAVPDVGEVVANRILAFWREPHNVDAVNDLIAQGIHWDAVETKEAGDNPFKGKIVVLTGTLSQMGRNEAKALLQEMGAKVSGSVSAKTDFVIAGDAAGSKLTKAQELGITVLSEDEFLALVQK
;
A
#
# COMPACT_ATOMS: atom_id res chain seq x y z
N MET A 1 29.41 32.33 26.58
CA MET A 1 28.56 31.29 26.02
C MET A 1 29.48 30.11 25.65
N THR A 2 29.21 28.91 26.12
CA THR A 2 30.02 27.75 25.76
C THR A 2 29.82 27.44 24.27
N LEU A 3 30.78 26.77 23.64
CA LEU A 3 30.67 26.36 22.23
C LEU A 3 29.41 25.54 21.98
N GLN A 4 29.09 24.62 22.88
CA GLN A 4 27.90 23.78 22.81
C GLN A 4 26.60 24.63 22.87
N ALA A 5 26.52 25.61 23.75
CA ALA A 5 25.39 26.54 23.81
C ALA A 5 25.25 27.39 22.53
N LYS A 6 26.37 27.74 21.90
CA LYS A 6 26.39 28.51 20.66
C LYS A 6 25.85 27.63 19.47
N LEU A 7 26.30 26.39 19.39
CA LEU A 7 25.82 25.44 18.38
C LEU A 7 24.32 25.18 18.53
N GLU A 8 23.86 24.96 19.76
CA GLU A 8 22.44 24.73 20.03
C GLU A 8 21.57 25.93 19.66
N THR A 9 22.02 27.15 20.01
CA THR A 9 21.33 28.38 19.62
C THR A 9 21.22 28.53 18.12
N LEU A 10 22.31 28.26 17.37
CA LEU A 10 22.32 28.33 15.91
C LEU A 10 21.37 27.29 15.28
N ARG A 11 21.38 26.02 15.75
CA ARG A 11 20.50 24.99 15.30
C ARG A 11 19.03 25.35 15.51
N ASN A 12 18.69 25.81 16.72
CA ASN A 12 17.31 26.18 17.05
C ASN A 12 16.83 27.38 16.23
N THR A 13 17.71 28.38 16.01
CA THR A 13 17.39 29.54 15.18
C THR A 13 17.13 29.11 13.72
N LEU A 14 18.00 28.29 13.16
CA LEU A 14 17.85 27.80 11.78
C LEU A 14 16.61 26.92 11.61
N ARG A 15 16.30 26.02 12.55
CA ARG A 15 15.07 25.22 12.54
C ARG A 15 13.82 26.09 12.55
N ARG A 16 13.82 27.15 13.36
CA ARG A 16 12.70 28.12 13.39
C ARG A 16 12.56 28.82 12.04
N TYR A 17 13.64 29.33 11.44
CA TYR A 17 13.60 29.98 10.13
C TYR A 17 13.19 29.03 9.01
N GLU A 18 13.63 27.75 9.03
CA GLU A 18 13.15 26.72 8.12
C GLU A 18 11.64 26.49 8.25
N TYR A 19 11.13 26.44 9.48
CA TYR A 19 9.70 26.29 9.73
C TYR A 19 8.89 27.49 9.24
N GLU A 20 9.35 28.72 9.56
CA GLU A 20 8.71 29.97 9.11
C GLU A 20 8.66 30.06 7.57
N TYR A 21 9.76 29.68 6.91
CA TYR A 21 9.88 29.75 5.46
C TYR A 21 9.12 28.62 4.74
N HIS A 22 9.33 27.36 5.14
CA HIS A 22 8.84 26.22 4.38
C HIS A 22 7.46 25.70 4.81
N VAL A 23 7.01 26.03 6.02
CA VAL A 23 5.74 25.53 6.57
C VAL A 23 4.72 26.65 6.72
N LEU A 24 5.14 27.83 7.21
CA LEU A 24 4.23 28.96 7.40
C LEU A 24 4.12 29.88 6.18
N ASP A 25 5.01 29.73 5.19
CA ASP A 25 5.15 30.64 4.04
C ASP A 25 5.21 32.12 4.45
N ASN A 26 5.82 32.38 5.61
CA ASN A 26 5.94 33.70 6.25
C ASN A 26 7.32 33.86 6.93
N PRO A 27 8.40 33.99 6.15
CA PRO A 27 9.75 34.09 6.70
C PRO A 27 9.93 35.40 7.47
N SER A 28 10.51 35.33 8.69
CA SER A 28 10.81 36.46 9.52
C SER A 28 12.15 37.14 9.16
N VAL A 29 12.98 36.49 8.34
CA VAL A 29 14.30 36.98 7.91
C VAL A 29 14.52 36.81 6.42
N PRO A 30 15.37 37.61 5.75
CA PRO A 30 15.79 37.38 4.38
C PRO A 30 16.61 36.09 4.23
N ASP A 31 16.56 35.44 3.04
CA ASP A 31 17.32 34.23 2.73
C ASP A 31 18.83 34.38 3.00
N SER A 32 19.39 35.58 2.77
CA SER A 32 20.80 35.88 3.03
C SER A 32 21.18 35.74 4.52
N GLU A 33 20.28 36.03 5.43
CA GLU A 33 20.54 35.84 6.86
C GLU A 33 20.48 34.37 7.26
N TYR A 34 19.54 33.62 6.71
CA TYR A 34 19.51 32.16 6.86
C TYR A 34 20.80 31.52 6.34
N ASP A 35 21.22 31.85 5.11
CA ASP A 35 22.44 31.34 4.51
C ASP A 35 23.67 31.65 5.34
N ARG A 36 23.79 32.88 5.86
CA ARG A 36 24.87 33.30 6.73
C ARG A 36 24.98 32.46 8.00
N LEU A 37 23.86 32.20 8.67
CA LEU A 37 23.80 31.40 9.89
C LEU A 37 24.03 29.91 9.60
N PHE A 38 23.55 29.41 8.47
CA PHE A 38 23.77 28.04 8.02
C PHE A 38 25.26 27.78 7.75
N HIS A 39 25.93 28.69 7.04
CA HIS A 39 27.38 28.62 6.83
C HIS A 39 28.18 28.68 8.12
N GLN A 40 27.75 29.52 9.07
CA GLN A 40 28.38 29.60 10.38
C GLN A 40 28.23 28.30 11.17
N LEU A 41 27.05 27.72 11.20
CA LEU A 41 26.82 26.41 11.84
C LEU A 41 27.66 25.32 11.18
N LYS A 42 27.68 25.25 9.84
CA LYS A 42 28.45 24.28 9.09
C LYS A 42 29.95 24.38 9.35
N ALA A 43 30.49 25.58 9.44
CA ALA A 43 31.92 25.79 9.76
C ALA A 43 32.25 25.29 11.17
N LEU A 44 31.43 25.62 12.16
CA LEU A 44 31.64 25.19 13.56
C LEU A 44 31.50 23.65 13.70
N GLU A 45 30.58 23.01 12.99
CA GLU A 45 30.44 21.55 13.00
C GLU A 45 31.58 20.84 12.28
N LEU A 46 32.20 21.49 11.30
CA LEU A 46 33.38 20.97 10.61
C LEU A 46 34.63 21.03 11.51
N GLU A 47 34.76 22.10 12.30
CA GLU A 47 35.84 22.26 13.30
C GLU A 47 35.66 21.30 14.50
N HIS A 48 34.42 20.91 14.81
CA HIS A 48 34.06 20.08 15.98
C HIS A 48 33.15 18.92 15.59
N PRO A 49 33.66 17.90 14.87
CA PRO A 49 32.85 16.79 14.37
C PRO A 49 32.18 15.96 15.45
N ASP A 50 32.75 15.94 16.65
CA ASP A 50 32.20 15.27 17.86
C ASP A 50 30.92 15.93 18.41
N LEU A 51 30.67 17.20 18.04
CA LEU A 51 29.48 17.95 18.45
C LEU A 51 28.39 17.98 17.38
N VAL A 52 28.57 17.28 16.25
CA VAL A 52 27.55 17.19 15.20
C VAL A 52 26.39 16.30 15.68
N MET A 53 25.19 16.83 15.61
CA MET A 53 23.97 16.10 15.96
C MET A 53 23.24 15.60 14.71
N ALA A 54 22.64 14.41 14.80
CA ALA A 54 21.91 13.80 13.68
C ALA A 54 20.71 14.63 13.18
N ASP A 55 20.18 15.52 14.04
CA ASP A 55 19.06 16.41 13.77
C ASP A 55 19.50 17.85 13.42
N SER A 56 20.80 18.07 13.23
CA SER A 56 21.31 19.38 12.77
C SER A 56 20.77 19.71 11.37
N PRO A 57 20.40 20.98 11.10
CA PRO A 57 20.06 21.45 9.75
C PRO A 57 21.13 21.12 8.70
N THR A 58 22.40 21.06 9.09
CA THR A 58 23.52 20.71 8.21
C THR A 58 23.56 19.24 7.80
N GLN A 59 22.84 18.36 8.52
CA GLN A 59 22.78 16.91 8.27
C GLN A 59 21.63 16.52 7.34
N ARG A 60 20.87 17.45 6.79
CA ARG A 60 19.84 17.18 5.79
C ARG A 60 20.41 16.60 4.50
N VAL A 61 21.63 16.98 4.15
CA VAL A 61 22.33 16.55 2.93
C VAL A 61 23.70 16.02 3.32
N GLY A 62 24.05 14.78 2.96
CA GLY A 62 25.38 14.25 3.24
C GLY A 62 25.46 12.76 3.54
N ALA A 63 24.33 12.03 3.46
CA ALA A 63 24.37 10.58 3.55
C ALA A 63 25.07 9.97 2.33
N LYS A 64 25.87 8.91 2.54
CA LYS A 64 26.49 8.16 1.43
C LYS A 64 25.43 7.42 0.63
N PRO A 65 25.60 7.25 -0.70
CA PRO A 65 24.73 6.43 -1.52
C PRO A 65 24.56 5.02 -0.94
N LEU A 66 23.33 4.53 -0.91
CA LEU A 66 22.98 3.20 -0.40
C LEU A 66 23.21 2.14 -1.51
N ALA A 67 23.60 0.93 -1.11
CA ALA A 67 23.68 -0.21 -2.03
C ALA A 67 22.30 -0.77 -2.43
N GLY A 68 21.27 -0.48 -1.61
CA GLY A 68 19.87 -0.84 -1.76
C GLY A 68 19.06 -0.32 -0.57
N PHE A 69 17.73 -0.37 -0.65
CA PHE A 69 16.88 0.03 0.46
C PHE A 69 16.69 -1.12 1.43
N ARG A 70 16.98 -0.86 2.71
CA ARG A 70 16.65 -1.76 3.80
C ARG A 70 15.11 -1.83 3.93
N GLN A 71 14.57 -3.00 4.25
CA GLN A 71 13.15 -3.18 4.54
C GLN A 71 12.86 -2.82 6.02
N ILE A 72 11.76 -2.10 6.23
CA ILE A 72 11.24 -1.75 7.55
C ILE A 72 9.87 -2.38 7.70
N HIS A 73 9.64 -3.04 8.83
CA HIS A 73 8.32 -3.52 9.22
C HIS A 73 7.53 -2.41 9.90
N HIS A 74 6.31 -2.17 9.46
CA HIS A 74 5.39 -1.28 10.13
C HIS A 74 4.80 -1.97 11.36
N GLU A 75 4.98 -1.42 12.55
CA GLU A 75 4.40 -1.94 13.79
C GLU A 75 2.85 -1.90 13.73
N MET A 76 2.30 -0.86 13.11
CA MET A 76 0.89 -0.77 12.74
C MET A 76 0.78 -0.76 11.22
N PRO A 77 -0.03 -1.65 10.60
CA PRO A 77 -0.18 -1.67 9.15
C PRO A 77 -0.60 -0.31 8.57
N MET A 78 -0.01 0.06 7.44
CA MET A 78 -0.43 1.22 6.65
C MET A 78 -1.51 0.78 5.65
N LEU A 79 -2.77 0.85 6.09
CA LEU A 79 -3.91 0.38 5.32
C LEU A 79 -4.23 1.30 4.13
N SER A 80 -4.88 0.74 3.12
CA SER A 80 -5.52 1.49 2.04
C SER A 80 -6.85 2.10 2.52
N LEU A 81 -7.49 2.88 1.66
CA LEU A 81 -8.85 3.38 1.87
C LEU A 81 -9.79 2.71 0.86
N ASP A 82 -11.02 2.43 1.28
CA ASP A 82 -12.10 2.16 0.34
C ASP A 82 -12.42 3.42 -0.46
N ASN A 83 -12.99 3.27 -1.66
CA ASN A 83 -13.32 4.38 -2.53
C ASN A 83 -14.83 4.54 -2.65
N ALA A 84 -15.26 5.80 -2.81
CA ALA A 84 -16.57 6.19 -3.33
C ALA A 84 -16.38 7.07 -4.56
N PHE A 85 -17.26 6.93 -5.54
CA PHE A 85 -17.22 7.67 -6.81
C PHE A 85 -18.52 8.45 -7.06
N SER A 86 -19.51 8.27 -6.19
CA SER A 86 -20.79 8.98 -6.26
C SER A 86 -21.33 9.33 -4.88
N ASP A 87 -22.29 10.28 -4.84
CA ASP A 87 -22.97 10.66 -3.60
C ASP A 87 -23.70 9.45 -3.00
N GLU A 88 -24.29 8.55 -3.81
CA GLU A 88 -24.98 7.33 -3.37
C GLU A 88 -24.03 6.37 -2.67
N GLU A 89 -22.82 6.19 -3.20
CA GLU A 89 -21.80 5.34 -2.55
C GLU A 89 -21.32 5.94 -1.23
N PHE A 90 -21.22 7.26 -1.15
CA PHE A 90 -20.91 7.95 0.09
C PHE A 90 -22.06 7.81 1.10
N TYR A 91 -23.32 7.99 0.69
CA TYR A 91 -24.47 7.73 1.56
C TYR A 91 -24.50 6.27 2.05
N ALA A 92 -24.19 5.32 1.19
CA ALA A 92 -24.10 3.91 1.59
C ALA A 92 -22.96 3.66 2.60
N PHE A 93 -21.85 4.38 2.50
CA PHE A 93 -20.78 4.35 3.51
C PHE A 93 -21.26 4.89 4.86
N VAL A 94 -21.93 6.04 4.87
CA VAL A 94 -22.49 6.63 6.11
C VAL A 94 -23.49 5.68 6.74
N LYS A 95 -24.39 5.09 5.95
CA LYS A 95 -25.36 4.12 6.45
C LYS A 95 -24.71 2.90 7.07
N ARG A 96 -23.63 2.35 6.46
CA ARG A 96 -22.88 1.24 7.08
C ARG A 96 -22.27 1.61 8.44
N ILE A 97 -21.89 2.88 8.63
CA ILE A 97 -21.41 3.39 9.92
C ILE A 97 -22.57 3.43 10.91
N GLU A 98 -23.71 4.04 10.53
CA GLU A 98 -24.90 4.15 11.36
C GLU A 98 -25.43 2.78 11.82
N ASP A 99 -25.48 1.81 10.92
CA ASP A 99 -25.94 0.45 11.21
C ASP A 99 -25.01 -0.31 12.18
N ARG A 100 -23.78 0.15 12.38
CA ARG A 100 -22.78 -0.50 13.25
C ARG A 100 -22.62 0.15 14.62
N LEU A 101 -22.89 1.44 14.71
CA LEU A 101 -22.76 2.18 15.96
C LEU A 101 -23.95 1.92 16.87
N ILE A 102 -23.69 1.65 18.15
CA ILE A 102 -24.72 1.41 19.16
C ILE A 102 -25.36 2.73 19.58
N VAL A 103 -24.50 3.76 19.74
CA VAL A 103 -24.91 5.13 20.03
C VAL A 103 -24.50 5.98 18.86
N LEU A 104 -25.49 6.52 18.14
CA LEU A 104 -25.25 7.38 16.99
C LEU A 104 -25.23 8.85 17.44
N PRO A 105 -24.09 9.53 17.43
CA PRO A 105 -24.05 10.97 17.62
C PRO A 105 -24.73 11.67 16.42
N LYS A 106 -25.58 12.65 16.71
CA LYS A 106 -26.26 13.45 15.68
C LYS A 106 -25.94 14.94 15.86
N PRO A 107 -25.29 15.56 14.84
CA PRO A 107 -24.79 14.96 13.60
C PRO A 107 -23.49 14.16 13.80
N LEU A 108 -23.22 13.19 12.91
CA LEU A 108 -21.89 12.61 12.79
C LEU A 108 -20.90 13.70 12.34
N THR A 109 -19.74 13.77 12.97
CA THR A 109 -18.69 14.73 12.58
C THR A 109 -17.59 14.03 11.82
N PHE A 110 -17.13 14.68 10.76
CA PHE A 110 -16.08 14.19 9.89
C PHE A 110 -14.89 15.15 9.84
N CYS A 111 -13.68 14.63 9.93
CA CYS A 111 -12.48 15.32 9.50
C CYS A 111 -12.32 15.07 7.99
N CYS A 112 -12.42 16.13 7.21
CA CYS A 112 -12.37 16.11 5.75
C CYS A 112 -11.04 16.68 5.27
N GLU A 113 -10.36 15.97 4.38
CA GLU A 113 -9.03 16.29 3.90
C GLU A 113 -8.97 16.19 2.38
N PRO A 114 -8.18 17.04 1.67
CA PRO A 114 -7.83 16.76 0.28
C PRO A 114 -7.06 15.46 0.17
N LYS A 115 -7.38 14.61 -0.80
CA LYS A 115 -6.61 13.40 -1.09
C LYS A 115 -5.43 13.76 -1.98
N LEU A 116 -4.29 13.94 -1.34
CA LEU A 116 -3.04 14.25 -2.03
C LEU A 116 -2.63 13.10 -2.96
N ASP A 117 -2.17 13.45 -4.15
CA ASP A 117 -1.66 12.47 -5.12
C ASP A 117 -0.13 12.42 -5.08
N GLY A 118 0.39 11.57 -4.21
CA GLY A 118 1.81 11.45 -3.91
C GLY A 118 2.22 10.03 -3.52
N LEU A 119 3.14 9.94 -2.58
CA LEU A 119 3.64 8.69 -2.01
C LEU A 119 3.44 8.68 -0.49
N ALA A 120 2.68 7.70 -0.02
CA ALA A 120 2.41 7.53 1.41
C ALA A 120 3.67 7.07 2.15
N VAL A 121 3.98 7.75 3.26
CA VAL A 121 5.14 7.47 4.10
C VAL A 121 4.78 7.47 5.58
N SER A 122 5.58 6.75 6.35
CA SER A 122 5.60 6.76 7.82
C SER A 122 6.91 7.37 8.30
N ILE A 123 6.84 8.30 9.25
CA ILE A 123 8.00 8.97 9.86
C ILE A 123 7.93 8.75 11.37
N LEU A 124 8.94 8.12 11.93
CA LEU A 124 9.06 7.87 13.37
C LEU A 124 9.99 8.90 14.01
N TYR A 125 9.47 9.60 15.00
CA TYR A 125 10.24 10.43 15.93
C TYR A 125 10.42 9.68 17.24
N VAL A 126 11.65 9.68 17.75
CA VAL A 126 12.00 9.14 19.07
C VAL A 126 12.51 10.29 19.93
N ASN A 127 11.91 10.51 21.07
CA ASN A 127 12.21 11.66 21.93
C ASN A 127 12.22 12.99 21.16
N GLY A 128 11.30 13.14 20.21
CA GLY A 128 11.14 14.33 19.38
C GLY A 128 12.11 14.46 18.19
N VAL A 129 13.04 13.52 17.99
CA VAL A 129 14.03 13.55 16.91
C VAL A 129 13.64 12.54 15.83
N LEU A 130 13.69 12.94 14.55
CA LEU A 130 13.43 12.06 13.41
C LEU A 130 14.44 10.91 13.40
N SER A 131 13.94 9.70 13.67
CA SER A 131 14.74 8.49 13.80
C SER A 131 14.67 7.62 12.55
N GLN A 132 13.49 7.42 12.00
CA GLN A 132 13.25 6.49 10.89
C GLN A 132 12.14 6.99 10.00
N ALA A 133 12.24 6.69 8.69
CA ALA A 133 11.13 6.90 7.78
C ALA A 133 11.06 5.76 6.76
N ALA A 134 9.84 5.34 6.41
CA ALA A 134 9.59 4.25 5.49
C ALA A 134 8.48 4.58 4.50
N THR A 135 8.56 4.03 3.28
CA THR A 135 7.43 4.00 2.35
C THR A 135 6.35 3.06 2.88
N ARG A 136 5.10 3.25 2.44
CA ARG A 136 4.01 2.32 2.77
C ARG A 136 4.33 0.88 2.34
N GLY A 137 4.95 0.69 1.17
CA GLY A 137 5.21 -0.62 0.60
C GLY A 137 3.93 -1.41 0.38
N ASP A 138 3.87 -2.64 0.90
CA ASP A 138 2.68 -3.50 0.86
C ASP A 138 1.70 -3.25 2.02
N GLY A 139 2.00 -2.27 2.86
CA GLY A 139 1.25 -1.94 4.07
C GLY A 139 1.81 -2.54 5.35
N ASN A 140 2.53 -3.66 5.29
CA ASN A 140 3.21 -4.28 6.43
C ASN A 140 4.72 -4.01 6.41
N ARG A 141 5.30 -3.87 5.21
CA ARG A 141 6.73 -3.60 5.00
C ARG A 141 6.90 -2.47 4.01
N GLY A 142 7.80 -1.54 4.33
CA GLY A 142 8.20 -0.44 3.48
C GLY A 142 9.71 -0.40 3.27
N GLU A 143 10.17 0.44 2.35
CA GLU A 143 11.58 0.72 2.12
C GLU A 143 12.05 1.82 3.06
N ASP A 144 13.22 1.65 3.67
CA ASP A 144 13.86 2.66 4.52
C ASP A 144 14.32 3.85 3.66
N ILE A 145 13.61 4.96 3.80
CA ILE A 145 13.86 6.20 3.10
C ILE A 145 14.29 7.32 4.06
N THR A 146 14.80 6.97 5.24
CA THR A 146 15.13 7.93 6.29
C THR A 146 16.06 9.04 5.80
N ALA A 147 17.11 8.67 5.08
CA ALA A 147 18.06 9.64 4.54
C ALA A 147 17.44 10.59 3.51
N ASN A 148 16.49 10.07 2.71
CA ASN A 148 15.77 10.85 1.70
C ASN A 148 14.76 11.80 2.35
N ILE A 149 13.96 11.33 3.31
CA ILE A 149 13.00 12.15 4.05
C ILE A 149 13.68 13.31 4.77
N ARG A 150 14.87 13.10 5.33
CA ARG A 150 15.65 14.16 5.97
C ARG A 150 15.99 15.32 5.04
N THR A 151 15.99 15.11 3.73
CA THR A 151 16.25 16.16 2.74
C THR A 151 15.03 17.02 2.41
N ILE A 152 13.81 16.56 2.75
CA ILE A 152 12.57 17.30 2.50
C ILE A 152 12.46 18.44 3.49
N ARG A 153 12.49 19.67 2.99
CA ARG A 153 12.69 20.87 3.82
C ARG A 153 11.57 21.14 4.81
N ASN A 154 10.31 20.83 4.47
CA ASN A 154 9.17 21.04 5.37
C ASN A 154 8.95 19.86 6.34
N VAL A 155 9.80 18.82 6.35
CA VAL A 155 9.81 17.79 7.38
C VAL A 155 10.76 18.22 8.51
N PRO A 156 10.29 18.45 9.74
CA PRO A 156 11.17 18.83 10.84
C PRO A 156 12.05 17.64 11.25
N LEU A 157 13.35 17.89 11.46
CA LEU A 157 14.26 16.87 12.00
C LEU A 157 14.06 16.70 13.51
N GLN A 158 13.49 17.70 14.16
CA GLN A 158 13.11 17.71 15.57
C GLN A 158 11.78 18.40 15.76
N LEU A 159 10.91 17.84 16.60
CA LEU A 159 9.62 18.40 16.94
C LEU A 159 9.79 19.69 17.77
N LEU A 160 8.90 20.66 17.56
CA LEU A 160 8.87 21.93 18.27
C LEU A 160 8.04 21.80 19.56
N ILE A 161 8.54 21.04 20.52
CA ILE A 161 7.86 20.77 21.79
C ILE A 161 8.90 20.53 22.89
N ASP A 162 8.68 21.09 24.08
CA ASP A 162 9.61 20.99 25.22
C ASP A 162 9.68 19.58 25.81
N ASN A 163 8.52 18.91 25.90
CA ASN A 163 8.40 17.55 26.41
C ASN A 163 7.93 16.63 25.27
N PRO A 164 8.84 16.15 24.41
CA PRO A 164 8.46 15.35 23.26
C PRO A 164 7.97 13.97 23.70
N PRO A 165 7.05 13.34 22.93
CA PRO A 165 6.66 11.95 23.14
C PRO A 165 7.89 11.05 23.03
N ALA A 166 7.90 9.95 23.81
CA ALA A 166 8.96 8.95 23.72
C ALA A 166 9.04 8.37 22.29
N ARG A 167 7.88 8.07 21.70
CA ARG A 167 7.76 7.66 20.29
C ARG A 167 6.55 8.30 19.66
N LEU A 168 6.71 8.81 18.45
CA LEU A 168 5.63 9.37 17.64
C LEU A 168 5.82 8.94 16.19
N GLU A 169 4.90 8.10 15.69
CA GLU A 169 4.81 7.77 14.26
C GLU A 169 3.81 8.71 13.59
N VAL A 170 4.29 9.47 12.61
CA VAL A 170 3.47 10.38 11.79
C VAL A 170 3.34 9.78 10.40
N ARG A 171 2.12 9.68 9.90
CA ARG A 171 1.80 9.21 8.55
C ARG A 171 1.34 10.36 7.69
N GLY A 172 1.85 10.43 6.49
CA GLY A 172 1.54 11.51 5.57
C GLY A 172 1.87 11.16 4.13
N GLU A 173 1.69 12.14 3.27
CA GLU A 173 1.94 12.04 1.84
C GLU A 173 3.12 12.93 1.46
N VAL A 174 4.10 12.36 0.74
CA VAL A 174 5.13 13.12 0.03
C VAL A 174 4.64 13.36 -1.39
N PHE A 175 4.63 14.60 -1.81
CA PHE A 175 4.14 15.02 -3.13
C PHE A 175 5.06 16.06 -3.75
N MET A 176 4.87 16.35 -5.03
CA MET A 176 5.60 17.39 -5.75
C MET A 176 4.64 18.49 -6.17
N PRO A 177 4.82 19.75 -5.68
CA PRO A 177 4.07 20.90 -6.16
C PRO A 177 4.25 21.14 -7.67
N HIS A 178 3.22 21.66 -8.35
CA HIS A 178 3.24 21.90 -9.80
C HIS A 178 4.41 22.75 -10.26
N ALA A 179 4.68 23.87 -9.59
CA ALA A 179 5.81 24.73 -9.92
C ALA A 179 7.17 24.02 -9.80
N GLY A 180 7.29 23.08 -8.87
CA GLY A 180 8.48 22.25 -8.71
C GLY A 180 8.61 21.23 -9.83
N PHE A 181 7.52 20.57 -10.19
CA PHE A 181 7.44 19.60 -11.27
C PHE A 181 7.80 20.22 -12.63
N GLU A 182 7.27 21.40 -12.93
CA GLU A 182 7.55 22.13 -14.16
C GLU A 182 9.04 22.49 -14.28
N ARG A 183 9.64 23.02 -13.19
CA ARG A 183 11.09 23.32 -13.15
C ARG A 183 11.92 22.07 -13.35
N LEU A 184 11.54 20.96 -12.71
CA LEU A 184 12.26 19.69 -12.80
C LEU A 184 12.26 19.16 -14.24
N ASN A 185 11.10 19.12 -14.89
CA ASN A 185 10.97 18.64 -16.26
C ASN A 185 11.64 19.57 -17.27
N LYS A 186 11.57 20.88 -17.06
CA LYS A 186 12.31 21.84 -17.90
C LYS A 186 13.82 21.60 -17.83
N HIS A 187 14.36 21.41 -16.63
CA HIS A 187 15.79 21.12 -16.45
C HIS A 187 16.20 19.77 -17.08
N ALA A 188 15.36 18.73 -16.95
CA ALA A 188 15.59 17.45 -17.59
C ALA A 188 15.66 17.58 -19.13
N LEU A 189 14.76 18.35 -19.72
CA LEU A 189 14.78 18.65 -21.17
C LEU A 189 16.05 19.37 -21.61
N GLU A 190 16.51 20.36 -20.83
CA GLU A 190 17.76 21.10 -21.11
C GLU A 190 19.00 20.19 -21.10
N LEU A 191 18.97 19.13 -20.27
CA LEU A 191 20.05 18.13 -20.17
C LEU A 191 19.86 16.93 -21.13
N GLY A 192 18.79 16.87 -21.89
CA GLY A 192 18.45 15.71 -22.74
C GLY A 192 18.07 14.46 -21.95
N GLU A 193 17.64 14.63 -20.69
CA GLU A 193 17.20 13.55 -19.82
C GLU A 193 15.71 13.26 -19.98
N LYS A 194 15.27 12.09 -19.52
CA LYS A 194 13.87 11.69 -19.56
C LYS A 194 13.05 12.51 -18.55
N THR A 195 11.95 13.12 -19.00
CA THR A 195 11.00 13.84 -18.17
C THR A 195 10.08 12.89 -17.42
N PHE A 196 9.52 13.35 -16.30
CA PHE A 196 8.47 12.64 -15.57
C PHE A 196 7.11 12.93 -16.19
N ALA A 197 6.24 11.91 -16.20
CA ALA A 197 4.92 12.00 -16.81
C ALA A 197 3.94 12.85 -15.98
N ASN A 198 4.04 12.84 -14.66
CA ASN A 198 3.19 13.58 -13.75
C ASN A 198 3.88 13.84 -12.41
N PRO A 199 3.34 14.76 -11.56
CA PRO A 199 3.92 15.10 -10.26
C PRO A 199 4.06 13.92 -9.31
N ARG A 200 3.10 12.97 -9.29
CA ARG A 200 3.17 11.77 -8.46
C ARG A 200 4.35 10.87 -8.82
N ASN A 201 4.53 10.57 -10.12
CA ASN A 201 5.66 9.78 -10.58
C ASN A 201 6.99 10.49 -10.32
N ALA A 202 7.01 11.82 -10.44
CA ALA A 202 8.17 12.63 -10.09
C ALA A 202 8.47 12.57 -8.59
N ALA A 203 7.46 12.64 -7.73
CA ALA A 203 7.62 12.51 -6.28
C ALA A 203 8.15 11.11 -5.92
N ALA A 204 7.51 10.04 -6.40
CA ALA A 204 7.92 8.67 -6.13
C ALA A 204 9.34 8.38 -6.62
N GLY A 205 9.68 8.76 -7.86
CA GLY A 205 11.01 8.59 -8.43
C GLY A 205 12.08 9.44 -7.74
N SER A 206 11.71 10.62 -7.22
CA SER A 206 12.63 11.50 -6.50
C SER A 206 12.88 11.03 -5.07
N LEU A 207 11.86 10.48 -4.41
CA LEU A 207 11.98 10.00 -3.02
C LEU A 207 12.76 8.68 -2.94
N ARG A 208 12.64 7.80 -3.94
CA ARG A 208 13.28 6.48 -3.97
C ARG A 208 14.62 6.51 -4.72
N GLN A 209 15.49 7.47 -4.36
CA GLN A 209 16.86 7.56 -4.84
C GLN A 209 17.83 6.95 -3.83
N LEU A 210 18.73 6.10 -4.31
CA LEU A 210 19.78 5.51 -3.45
C LEU A 210 20.77 6.55 -2.95
N ASP A 211 20.95 7.63 -3.71
CA ASP A 211 21.73 8.81 -3.31
C ASP A 211 20.78 9.92 -2.82
N PRO A 212 20.72 10.22 -1.51
CA PRO A 212 19.90 11.29 -0.97
C PRO A 212 20.25 12.69 -1.50
N ASN A 213 21.46 12.88 -2.03
CA ASN A 213 21.84 14.16 -2.66
C ASN A 213 21.00 14.43 -3.93
N ILE A 214 20.54 13.40 -4.62
CA ILE A 214 19.61 13.56 -5.74
C ILE A 214 18.25 14.01 -5.20
N THR A 215 17.74 13.36 -4.15
CA THR A 215 16.46 13.72 -3.50
C THR A 215 16.49 15.16 -2.98
N SER A 216 17.61 15.61 -2.40
CA SER A 216 17.76 16.97 -1.85
C SER A 216 17.59 18.10 -2.88
N LYS A 217 17.83 17.81 -4.15
CA LYS A 217 17.66 18.75 -5.28
C LYS A 217 16.24 18.71 -5.85
N ARG A 218 15.39 17.82 -5.35
CA ARG A 218 14.01 17.66 -5.82
C ARG A 218 13.03 18.49 -4.97
N PRO A 219 12.10 19.21 -5.60
CA PRO A 219 11.16 20.08 -4.90
C PRO A 219 10.00 19.27 -4.28
N LEU A 220 10.32 18.41 -3.31
CA LEU A 220 9.37 17.60 -2.59
C LEU A 220 8.78 18.35 -1.41
N ALA A 221 7.52 18.07 -1.09
CA ALA A 221 6.82 18.52 0.10
C ALA A 221 6.12 17.35 0.79
N PHE A 222 5.85 17.51 2.08
CA PHE A 222 5.19 16.51 2.92
C PHE A 222 4.00 17.16 3.65
N ASN A 223 2.89 16.45 3.75
CA ASN A 223 1.79 16.78 4.65
C ASN A 223 1.33 15.54 5.42
N ALA A 224 1.21 15.69 6.73
CA ALA A 224 0.70 14.64 7.61
C ALA A 224 -0.83 14.54 7.52
N TYR A 225 -1.34 13.31 7.60
CA TYR A 225 -2.78 13.02 7.61
C TYR A 225 -3.21 12.09 8.76
N SER A 226 -2.29 11.50 9.50
CA SER A 226 -2.62 10.73 10.70
C SER A 226 -1.41 10.48 11.61
N ILE A 227 -1.70 10.04 12.82
CA ILE A 227 -0.74 9.53 13.79
C ILE A 227 -0.91 8.01 13.85
N GLY A 228 0.19 7.26 13.76
CA GLY A 228 0.24 5.83 14.02
C GLY A 228 0.47 5.56 15.51
N ILE A 229 1.74 5.40 15.88
CA ILE A 229 2.15 5.18 17.28
C ILE A 229 2.32 6.52 18.00
N ALA A 230 1.87 6.59 19.26
CA ALA A 230 2.16 7.70 20.15
C ALA A 230 2.35 7.17 21.57
N GLU A 231 3.55 7.30 22.10
CA GLU A 231 3.93 6.83 23.43
C GLU A 231 4.47 7.99 24.27
N GLY A 232 4.08 8.04 25.54
CA GLY A 232 4.52 9.07 26.47
C GLY A 232 3.79 10.40 26.31
N ILE A 233 2.62 10.41 25.65
CA ILE A 233 1.79 11.60 25.47
C ILE A 233 0.30 11.24 25.40
N ASN A 234 -0.53 12.11 25.94
CA ASN A 234 -1.98 12.03 25.77
C ASN A 234 -2.40 12.86 24.56
N LEU A 235 -2.89 12.19 23.52
CA LEU A 235 -3.38 12.84 22.32
C LEU A 235 -4.84 13.28 22.48
N PRO A 236 -5.28 14.31 21.76
CA PRO A 236 -6.69 14.68 21.67
C PRO A 236 -7.57 13.53 21.21
N ASN A 237 -8.84 13.52 21.63
CA ASN A 237 -9.82 12.47 21.33
C ASN A 237 -10.49 12.62 19.96
N THR A 238 -10.10 13.60 19.14
CA THR A 238 -10.63 13.79 17.80
C THR A 238 -9.52 13.83 16.75
N HIS A 239 -9.81 13.32 15.57
CA HIS A 239 -8.84 13.26 14.47
C HIS A 239 -8.38 14.67 14.06
N TYR A 240 -9.33 15.60 13.90
CA TYR A 240 -9.02 16.98 13.56
C TYR A 240 -8.09 17.63 14.61
N ALA A 241 -8.38 17.46 15.90
CA ALA A 241 -7.54 18.02 16.96
C ALA A 241 -6.14 17.39 17.00
N ARG A 242 -6.01 16.09 16.67
CA ARG A 242 -4.70 15.42 16.50
C ARG A 242 -3.89 16.02 15.38
N LEU A 243 -4.52 16.36 14.24
CA LEU A 243 -3.84 17.04 13.14
C LEU A 243 -3.42 18.46 13.52
N GLN A 244 -4.30 19.20 14.23
CA GLN A 244 -3.93 20.54 14.75
C GLN A 244 -2.78 20.47 15.77
N TRP A 245 -2.77 19.41 16.60
CA TRP A 245 -1.66 19.15 17.49
C TRP A 245 -0.36 18.87 16.73
N LEU A 246 -0.38 18.04 15.67
CA LEU A 246 0.78 17.83 14.80
C LEU A 246 1.31 19.16 14.25
N LYS A 247 0.41 20.03 13.77
CA LYS A 247 0.78 21.37 13.30
C LYS A 247 1.47 22.19 14.40
N SER A 248 0.98 22.13 15.64
CA SER A 248 1.55 22.88 16.77
C SER A 248 2.96 22.43 17.16
N VAL A 249 3.32 21.18 16.87
CA VAL A 249 4.67 20.64 17.12
C VAL A 249 5.58 20.69 15.88
N GLY A 250 5.17 21.43 14.85
CA GLY A 250 5.98 21.70 13.65
C GLY A 250 5.81 20.73 12.49
N ILE A 251 4.91 19.75 12.59
CA ILE A 251 4.60 18.84 11.50
C ILE A 251 3.61 19.50 10.54
N PRO A 252 3.92 19.63 9.25
CA PRO A 252 3.02 20.24 8.28
C PRO A 252 1.79 19.37 8.03
N ILE A 253 0.62 20.01 8.01
CA ILE A 253 -0.65 19.41 7.61
C ILE A 253 -1.23 20.22 6.44
N ASN A 254 -2.15 19.63 5.69
CA ASN A 254 -2.78 20.34 4.59
C ASN A 254 -3.66 21.48 5.11
N PRO A 255 -3.55 22.72 4.56
CA PRO A 255 -4.34 23.87 5.02
C PRO A 255 -5.84 23.77 4.74
N GLU A 256 -6.26 22.95 3.76
CA GLU A 256 -7.66 22.76 3.37
C GLU A 256 -8.40 21.76 4.27
N ILE A 257 -7.75 21.18 5.29
CA ILE A 257 -8.41 20.27 6.23
C ILE A 257 -9.54 21.00 6.95
N ARG A 258 -10.72 20.37 7.00
CA ARG A 258 -11.93 20.95 7.57
C ARG A 258 -12.70 19.96 8.43
N LEU A 259 -13.27 20.45 9.52
CA LEU A 259 -14.25 19.72 10.31
C LEU A 259 -15.64 19.94 9.68
N CYS A 260 -16.35 18.87 9.35
CA CYS A 260 -17.68 18.91 8.75
C CYS A 260 -18.69 18.19 9.66
N ASN A 261 -19.84 18.82 9.87
CA ASN A 261 -20.94 18.29 10.70
C ASN A 261 -22.05 17.75 9.80
N GLY A 262 -22.15 16.43 9.75
CA GLY A 262 -23.14 15.75 8.91
C GLY A 262 -22.76 15.68 7.44
N VAL A 263 -23.59 14.96 6.68
CA VAL A 263 -23.34 14.60 5.28
C VAL A 263 -23.32 15.81 4.37
N GLU A 264 -24.21 16.79 4.58
CA GLU A 264 -24.34 17.96 3.70
C GLU A 264 -23.07 18.82 3.70
N GLU A 265 -22.45 19.06 4.86
CA GLU A 265 -21.18 19.80 4.93
C GLU A 265 -20.03 19.02 4.28
N VAL A 266 -20.03 17.69 4.39
CA VAL A 266 -19.05 16.83 3.72
C VAL A 266 -19.18 16.94 2.19
N LEU A 267 -20.39 16.86 1.66
CA LEU A 267 -20.63 17.01 0.22
C LEU A 267 -20.28 18.42 -0.27
N ALA A 268 -20.56 19.44 0.54
CA ALA A 268 -20.15 20.82 0.22
C ALA A 268 -18.61 20.94 0.19
N PHE A 269 -17.89 20.32 1.13
CA PHE A 269 -16.44 20.26 1.13
C PHE A 269 -15.89 19.55 -0.12
N TYR A 270 -16.46 18.40 -0.48
CA TYR A 270 -16.07 17.66 -1.69
C TYR A 270 -16.20 18.51 -2.95
N ARG A 271 -17.34 19.22 -3.13
CA ARG A 271 -17.55 20.11 -4.27
C ARG A 271 -16.60 21.31 -4.27
N ASP A 272 -16.34 21.89 -3.08
CA ASP A 272 -15.36 22.98 -2.91
C ASP A 272 -13.96 22.54 -3.36
N MET A 273 -13.50 21.35 -2.92
CA MET A 273 -12.21 20.81 -3.31
C MET A 273 -12.14 20.48 -4.81
N GLN A 274 -13.21 19.95 -5.39
CA GLN A 274 -13.30 19.70 -6.82
C GLN A 274 -13.14 20.99 -7.64
N ASN A 275 -13.77 22.08 -7.21
CA ASN A 275 -13.69 23.38 -7.87
C ASN A 275 -12.30 24.03 -7.68
N LYS A 276 -11.69 23.88 -6.52
CA LYS A 276 -10.36 24.42 -6.19
C LYS A 276 -9.20 23.60 -6.76
N ARG A 277 -9.44 22.39 -7.26
CA ARG A 277 -8.41 21.42 -7.67
C ARG A 277 -7.29 22.04 -8.51
N ALA A 278 -7.66 22.85 -9.52
CA ALA A 278 -6.70 23.50 -10.42
C ALA A 278 -5.92 24.67 -9.76
N LEU A 279 -6.37 25.17 -8.61
CA LEU A 279 -5.81 26.35 -7.93
C LEU A 279 -4.89 25.99 -6.76
N LEU A 280 -4.90 24.73 -6.31
CA LEU A 280 -4.15 24.31 -5.12
C LEU A 280 -2.63 24.30 -5.32
N GLY A 281 -2.14 24.28 -6.56
CA GLY A 281 -0.72 24.21 -6.86
C GLY A 281 -0.09 22.83 -6.65
N TYR A 282 -0.89 21.81 -6.36
CA TYR A 282 -0.52 20.40 -6.25
C TYR A 282 -1.71 19.50 -6.64
N ASP A 283 -1.43 18.25 -7.00
CA ASP A 283 -2.45 17.31 -7.43
C ASP A 283 -3.23 16.69 -6.27
N ILE A 284 -4.56 16.62 -6.44
CA ILE A 284 -5.47 15.83 -5.61
C ILE A 284 -6.38 14.99 -6.51
N ASP A 285 -6.69 13.77 -6.11
CA ASP A 285 -7.57 12.84 -6.85
C ASP A 285 -8.94 12.64 -6.21
N GLY A 286 -9.23 13.36 -5.12
CA GLY A 286 -10.47 13.31 -4.36
C GLY A 286 -10.32 13.98 -3.01
N THR A 287 -11.16 13.53 -2.08
CA THR A 287 -11.12 13.90 -0.67
C THR A 287 -11.04 12.64 0.20
N VAL A 288 -10.48 12.75 1.38
CA VAL A 288 -10.50 11.69 2.41
C VAL A 288 -11.43 12.15 3.53
N LEU A 289 -12.42 11.32 3.82
CA LEU A 289 -13.48 11.60 4.77
C LEU A 289 -13.33 10.61 5.93
N LYS A 290 -13.09 11.11 7.12
CA LYS A 290 -12.82 10.29 8.32
C LYS A 290 -13.79 10.66 9.43
N ILE A 291 -14.35 9.69 10.12
CA ILE A 291 -15.07 9.95 11.37
C ILE A 291 -14.12 10.69 12.32
N ASN A 292 -14.56 11.82 12.85
CA ASN A 292 -13.68 12.69 13.64
C ASN A 292 -13.41 12.16 15.04
N ASP A 293 -14.36 11.50 15.67
CA ASP A 293 -14.22 10.94 17.01
C ASP A 293 -13.37 9.66 17.00
N ILE A 294 -12.35 9.62 17.84
CA ILE A 294 -11.40 8.50 17.91
C ILE A 294 -12.00 7.26 18.56
N GLU A 295 -12.89 7.42 19.54
CA GLU A 295 -13.57 6.28 20.14
C GLU A 295 -14.48 5.59 19.14
N LEU A 296 -15.22 6.35 18.34
CA LEU A 296 -16.01 5.82 17.23
C LEU A 296 -15.15 5.15 16.16
N GLN A 297 -13.97 5.68 15.84
CA GLN A 297 -13.03 5.01 14.93
C GLN A 297 -12.62 3.64 15.48
N ASN A 298 -12.32 3.57 16.77
CA ASN A 298 -11.95 2.32 17.44
C ASN A 298 -13.10 1.31 17.47
N GLU A 299 -14.34 1.79 17.70
CA GLU A 299 -15.55 0.95 17.70
C GLU A 299 -15.82 0.36 16.32
N LEU A 300 -15.74 1.18 15.26
CA LEU A 300 -15.94 0.76 13.87
C LEU A 300 -14.83 -0.21 13.40
N GLY A 301 -13.60 0.02 13.83
CA GLY A 301 -12.46 -0.83 13.54
C GLY A 301 -12.10 -0.89 12.06
N PHE A 302 -11.58 -2.04 11.64
CA PHE A 302 -10.98 -2.25 10.32
C PHE A 302 -11.56 -3.48 9.64
N ILE A 303 -11.46 -3.51 8.31
CA ILE A 303 -11.48 -4.72 7.49
C ILE A 303 -10.03 -5.09 7.13
N SER A 304 -9.81 -6.19 6.42
CA SER A 304 -8.46 -6.69 6.10
C SER A 304 -7.53 -5.64 5.47
N LYS A 305 -8.07 -4.71 4.69
CA LYS A 305 -7.26 -3.75 3.92
C LYS A 305 -7.61 -2.29 4.13
N ALA A 306 -8.69 -1.96 4.85
CA ALA A 306 -9.15 -0.59 5.00
C ALA A 306 -9.83 -0.34 6.36
N PRO A 307 -9.79 0.89 6.89
CA PRO A 307 -10.59 1.30 8.03
C PRO A 307 -12.07 1.42 7.63
N ARG A 308 -12.99 1.05 8.55
CA ARG A 308 -14.43 1.23 8.32
C ARG A 308 -14.92 2.65 8.58
N TRP A 309 -14.10 3.46 9.20
CA TRP A 309 -14.39 4.84 9.61
C TRP A 309 -13.84 5.91 8.66
N ALA A 310 -13.21 5.50 7.56
CA ALA A 310 -12.67 6.42 6.56
C ALA A 310 -12.93 5.89 5.15
N ILE A 311 -13.14 6.84 4.22
CA ILE A 311 -13.33 6.57 2.80
C ILE A 311 -12.64 7.63 1.96
N ALA A 312 -12.12 7.25 0.82
CA ALA A 312 -11.64 8.16 -0.22
C ALA A 312 -12.79 8.44 -1.20
N TYR A 313 -13.28 9.67 -1.22
CA TYR A 313 -14.28 10.10 -2.19
C TYR A 313 -13.57 10.75 -3.38
N LYS A 314 -13.49 10.01 -4.48
CA LYS A 314 -12.70 10.39 -5.63
C LYS A 314 -13.47 11.30 -6.57
N PHE A 315 -12.75 12.24 -7.21
CA PHE A 315 -13.34 13.10 -8.22
C PHE A 315 -13.68 12.32 -9.48
N PRO A 316 -14.69 12.78 -10.26
CA PRO A 316 -14.94 12.26 -11.60
C PRO A 316 -13.64 12.29 -12.42
N ALA A 317 -13.43 11.24 -13.18
CA ALA A 317 -12.29 11.16 -14.06
C ALA A 317 -12.38 12.21 -15.18
N GLN A 318 -11.27 12.77 -15.57
CA GLN A 318 -11.20 13.61 -16.76
C GLN A 318 -11.41 12.74 -18.01
N GLU A 319 -12.14 13.27 -18.97
CA GLU A 319 -12.51 12.60 -20.21
C GLU A 319 -11.93 13.37 -21.39
N GLU A 320 -11.43 12.66 -22.40
CA GLU A 320 -10.92 13.23 -23.64
C GLU A 320 -11.33 12.40 -24.85
N LEU A 321 -11.38 13.03 -26.01
CA LEU A 321 -11.68 12.36 -27.27
C LEU A 321 -10.40 11.92 -27.97
N THR A 322 -10.39 10.66 -28.46
CA THR A 322 -9.32 10.16 -29.30
C THR A 322 -9.84 9.13 -30.30
N VAL A 323 -8.96 8.60 -31.15
CA VAL A 323 -9.31 7.59 -32.17
C VAL A 323 -8.78 6.23 -31.74
N LEU A 324 -9.62 5.19 -31.88
CA LEU A 324 -9.24 3.81 -31.71
C LEU A 324 -8.51 3.31 -32.98
N ASN A 325 -7.21 3.17 -32.89
CA ASN A 325 -6.39 2.75 -34.01
C ASN A 325 -6.40 1.23 -34.23
N ASP A 326 -6.42 0.44 -33.12
CA ASP A 326 -6.38 -1.02 -33.15
C ASP A 326 -6.81 -1.61 -31.79
N VAL A 327 -6.98 -2.92 -31.72
CA VAL A 327 -7.23 -3.67 -30.49
C VAL A 327 -6.28 -4.85 -30.40
N GLU A 328 -5.48 -4.87 -29.35
CA GLU A 328 -4.60 -5.98 -29.00
C GLU A 328 -5.24 -6.86 -27.92
N PHE A 329 -5.15 -8.16 -28.07
CA PHE A 329 -5.64 -9.12 -27.08
C PHE A 329 -4.49 -9.65 -26.24
N GLN A 330 -4.41 -9.22 -24.97
CA GLN A 330 -3.37 -9.61 -24.04
C GLN A 330 -3.80 -10.83 -23.24
N VAL A 331 -2.86 -11.71 -22.97
CA VAL A 331 -3.08 -12.94 -22.21
C VAL A 331 -2.46 -12.79 -20.82
N GLY A 332 -3.28 -12.78 -19.80
CA GLY A 332 -2.83 -12.69 -18.40
C GLY A 332 -2.37 -14.05 -17.84
N ARG A 333 -1.79 -14.03 -16.65
CA ARG A 333 -1.25 -15.22 -15.95
C ARG A 333 -2.28 -16.33 -15.73
N THR A 334 -3.55 -15.98 -15.62
CA THR A 334 -4.67 -16.92 -15.44
C THR A 334 -5.31 -17.35 -16.77
N GLY A 335 -4.67 -17.02 -17.89
CA GLY A 335 -5.19 -17.23 -19.23
C GLY A 335 -6.28 -16.24 -19.66
N ALA A 336 -6.65 -15.28 -18.81
CA ALA A 336 -7.64 -14.27 -19.14
C ALA A 336 -7.22 -13.49 -20.39
N ILE A 337 -8.12 -13.40 -21.37
CA ILE A 337 -7.92 -12.61 -22.59
C ILE A 337 -8.50 -11.21 -22.34
N THR A 338 -7.64 -10.24 -22.27
CA THR A 338 -8.03 -8.84 -22.03
C THR A 338 -7.81 -8.04 -23.32
N PRO A 339 -8.88 -7.53 -23.93
CA PRO A 339 -8.74 -6.61 -25.05
C PRO A 339 -8.22 -5.25 -24.57
N VAL A 340 -7.19 -4.74 -25.24
CA VAL A 340 -6.55 -3.46 -24.99
C VAL A 340 -6.66 -2.60 -26.24
N ALA A 341 -7.36 -1.48 -26.11
CA ALA A 341 -7.46 -0.49 -27.18
C ALA A 341 -6.11 0.20 -27.40
N LYS A 342 -5.67 0.27 -28.65
CA LYS A 342 -4.55 1.11 -29.10
C LYS A 342 -5.13 2.41 -29.62
N LEU A 343 -4.80 3.50 -28.96
CA LEU A 343 -5.37 4.81 -29.18
C LEU A 343 -4.37 5.75 -29.90
N LYS A 344 -4.90 6.67 -30.68
CA LYS A 344 -4.12 7.85 -31.01
C LYS A 344 -3.75 8.54 -29.69
N PRO A 345 -2.45 8.82 -29.42
CA PRO A 345 -2.05 9.41 -28.14
C PRO A 345 -2.83 10.66 -27.81
N VAL A 346 -3.39 10.73 -26.59
CA VAL A 346 -4.18 11.84 -26.08
C VAL A 346 -3.80 12.16 -24.65
N PHE A 347 -3.83 13.43 -24.28
CA PHE A 347 -3.47 13.87 -22.92
C PHE A 347 -4.73 13.86 -22.03
N VAL A 348 -4.75 12.99 -21.01
CA VAL A 348 -5.89 12.83 -20.09
C VAL A 348 -5.39 12.87 -18.65
N ALA A 349 -5.97 13.72 -17.81
CA ALA A 349 -5.66 13.80 -16.38
C ALA A 349 -4.16 13.84 -16.07
N GLY A 350 -3.38 14.65 -16.80
CA GLY A 350 -1.94 14.84 -16.55
C GLY A 350 -1.01 13.80 -17.17
N VAL A 351 -1.52 12.84 -17.97
CA VAL A 351 -0.68 11.83 -18.64
C VAL A 351 -1.09 11.65 -20.11
N THR A 352 -0.12 11.25 -20.93
CA THR A 352 -0.42 10.85 -22.32
C THR A 352 -0.86 9.39 -22.32
N VAL A 353 -2.11 9.16 -22.79
CA VAL A 353 -2.75 7.86 -22.92
C VAL A 353 -2.69 7.40 -24.36
N SER A 354 -2.08 6.25 -24.61
CA SER A 354 -2.04 5.55 -25.90
C SER A 354 -2.64 4.15 -25.84
N ASN A 355 -2.99 3.66 -24.66
CA ASN A 355 -3.66 2.38 -24.46
C ASN A 355 -4.75 2.53 -23.40
N ALA A 356 -5.87 1.83 -23.60
CA ALA A 356 -6.96 1.76 -22.62
C ALA A 356 -7.50 0.34 -22.55
N THR A 357 -7.96 -0.07 -21.36
CA THR A 357 -8.59 -1.39 -21.23
C THR A 357 -10.00 -1.37 -21.82
N LEU A 358 -10.36 -2.50 -22.45
CA LEU A 358 -11.73 -2.80 -22.87
C LEU A 358 -12.36 -3.90 -22.00
N HIS A 359 -11.68 -4.25 -20.91
CA HIS A 359 -12.09 -5.25 -19.91
C HIS A 359 -12.36 -6.65 -20.49
N ASN A 360 -13.36 -6.80 -21.37
CA ASN A 360 -13.77 -8.07 -21.97
C ASN A 360 -14.57 -7.87 -23.28
N GLY A 361 -15.00 -8.97 -23.89
CA GLY A 361 -15.77 -8.91 -25.13
C GLY A 361 -17.16 -8.31 -24.97
N ASP A 362 -17.77 -8.41 -23.78
CA ASP A 362 -19.10 -7.84 -23.52
C ASP A 362 -19.05 -6.31 -23.54
N GLU A 363 -17.96 -5.72 -23.06
CA GLU A 363 -17.76 -4.27 -23.08
C GLU A 363 -17.58 -3.76 -24.50
N ILE A 364 -16.85 -4.49 -25.35
CA ILE A 364 -16.74 -4.18 -26.80
C ILE A 364 -18.13 -4.21 -27.46
N ALA A 365 -18.93 -5.23 -27.17
CA ALA A 365 -20.29 -5.37 -27.69
C ALA A 365 -21.22 -4.27 -27.15
N ARG A 366 -21.17 -3.98 -25.83
CA ARG A 366 -21.97 -2.94 -25.17
C ARG A 366 -21.73 -1.56 -25.79
N LEU A 367 -20.45 -1.23 -26.05
CA LEU A 367 -20.05 0.02 -26.68
C LEU A 367 -20.30 0.02 -28.20
N ASN A 368 -20.60 -1.12 -28.79
CA ASN A 368 -20.66 -1.32 -30.25
C ASN A 368 -19.42 -0.71 -30.93
N LEU A 369 -18.23 -1.08 -30.43
CA LEU A 369 -16.96 -0.46 -30.78
C LEU A 369 -16.39 -1.04 -32.07
N ALA A 370 -15.81 -0.17 -32.91
CA ALA A 370 -15.12 -0.54 -34.13
C ALA A 370 -13.77 0.17 -34.24
N ILE A 371 -12.79 -0.48 -34.89
CA ILE A 371 -11.50 0.15 -35.18
C ILE A 371 -11.72 1.31 -36.14
N GLY A 372 -11.18 2.49 -35.81
CA GLY A 372 -11.42 3.76 -36.50
C GLY A 372 -12.39 4.68 -35.77
N ASP A 373 -13.12 4.19 -34.75
CA ASP A 373 -14.06 5.01 -33.99
C ASP A 373 -13.38 6.16 -33.23
N THR A 374 -14.11 7.29 -33.15
CA THR A 374 -13.81 8.32 -32.16
C THR A 374 -14.41 7.90 -30.82
N VAL A 375 -13.56 7.76 -29.81
CA VAL A 375 -13.91 7.24 -28.49
C VAL A 375 -13.68 8.28 -27.39
N VAL A 376 -14.48 8.19 -26.33
CA VAL A 376 -14.29 8.94 -25.09
C VAL A 376 -13.45 8.10 -24.16
N VAL A 377 -12.25 8.58 -23.83
CA VAL A 377 -11.34 7.93 -22.88
C VAL A 377 -11.45 8.65 -21.56
N ARG A 378 -11.57 7.88 -20.48
CA ARG A 378 -11.59 8.33 -19.10
C ARG A 378 -10.43 7.72 -18.35
N ARG A 379 -9.76 8.52 -17.52
CA ARG A 379 -8.83 8.02 -16.50
C ARG A 379 -9.51 8.05 -15.13
N ALA A 380 -9.89 6.89 -14.58
CA ALA A 380 -10.47 6.76 -13.26
C ALA A 380 -9.37 6.71 -12.20
N GLY A 381 -9.12 7.84 -11.52
CA GLY A 381 -8.09 7.91 -10.47
C GLY A 381 -6.69 7.56 -11.00
N ASP A 382 -5.94 6.82 -10.21
CA ASP A 382 -4.56 6.41 -10.52
C ASP A 382 -4.45 5.16 -11.39
N VAL A 383 -5.58 4.73 -11.96
CA VAL A 383 -5.73 3.41 -12.55
C VAL A 383 -5.83 3.49 -14.08
N ILE A 384 -5.84 2.35 -14.69
CA ILE A 384 -5.82 2.06 -16.12
C ILE A 384 -6.87 2.90 -16.86
N PRO A 385 -6.48 3.67 -17.90
CA PRO A 385 -7.43 4.35 -18.76
C PRO A 385 -8.44 3.38 -19.37
N GLN A 386 -9.70 3.84 -19.49
CA GLN A 386 -10.78 3.03 -20.07
C GLN A 386 -11.59 3.83 -21.09
N ILE A 387 -12.13 3.14 -22.07
CA ILE A 387 -13.09 3.71 -23.02
C ILE A 387 -14.47 3.64 -22.38
N ILE A 388 -15.16 4.78 -22.31
CA ILE A 388 -16.49 4.89 -21.70
C ILE A 388 -17.61 5.14 -22.70
N GLY A 389 -17.27 5.54 -23.91
CA GLY A 389 -18.24 5.89 -24.95
C GLY A 389 -17.64 5.95 -26.34
N VAL A 390 -18.51 5.91 -27.33
CA VAL A 390 -18.19 6.00 -28.76
C VAL A 390 -19.08 7.07 -29.40
N LEU A 391 -18.49 7.95 -30.20
CA LEU A 391 -19.21 8.91 -31.01
C LEU A 391 -19.55 8.25 -32.36
N HIS A 392 -20.65 7.50 -32.43
CA HIS A 392 -21.05 6.76 -33.62
C HIS A 392 -21.31 7.65 -34.83
N GLU A 393 -21.73 8.90 -34.63
CA GLU A 393 -21.89 9.90 -35.66
C GLU A 393 -20.58 10.30 -36.37
N ARG A 394 -19.43 10.04 -35.72
CA ARG A 394 -18.08 10.28 -36.27
C ARG A 394 -17.41 9.01 -36.77
N ARG A 395 -18.15 7.90 -36.84
CA ARG A 395 -17.60 6.61 -37.31
C ARG A 395 -17.23 6.73 -38.79
N PRO A 396 -15.99 6.45 -39.18
CA PRO A 396 -15.60 6.47 -40.59
C PRO A 396 -16.26 5.30 -41.34
N ALA A 397 -16.47 5.48 -42.62
CA ALA A 397 -17.15 4.47 -43.46
C ALA A 397 -16.34 3.17 -43.62
N ASP A 398 -15.02 3.21 -43.39
CA ASP A 398 -14.09 2.11 -43.46
C ASP A 398 -13.79 1.51 -42.07
N ALA A 399 -14.53 1.86 -41.04
CA ALA A 399 -14.41 1.30 -39.70
C ALA A 399 -14.54 -0.24 -39.73
N LYS A 400 -13.62 -0.92 -39.02
CA LYS A 400 -13.55 -2.39 -39.01
C LYS A 400 -14.11 -2.95 -37.71
N PRO A 401 -14.92 -4.04 -37.77
CA PRO A 401 -15.39 -4.70 -36.56
C PRO A 401 -14.22 -5.28 -35.76
N ILE A 402 -14.32 -5.24 -34.42
CA ILE A 402 -13.37 -5.91 -33.54
C ILE A 402 -13.80 -7.37 -33.41
N ILE A 403 -12.97 -8.28 -33.89
CA ILE A 403 -13.23 -9.72 -33.82
C ILE A 403 -12.47 -10.29 -32.63
N PHE A 404 -13.20 -10.84 -31.66
CA PHE A 404 -12.58 -11.51 -30.52
C PHE A 404 -11.94 -12.82 -31.00
N PRO A 405 -10.67 -13.13 -30.69
CA PRO A 405 -9.98 -14.29 -31.22
C PRO A 405 -10.58 -15.59 -30.65
N HIS A 406 -10.68 -16.60 -31.48
CA HIS A 406 -11.05 -17.99 -31.09
C HIS A 406 -9.85 -18.74 -30.51
N ASN A 407 -8.65 -18.39 -30.96
CA ASN A 407 -7.42 -19.01 -30.52
C ASN A 407 -6.53 -17.98 -29.84
N CYS A 408 -5.77 -18.42 -28.83
CA CYS A 408 -4.86 -17.62 -28.08
C CYS A 408 -3.79 -16.98 -29.00
N PRO A 409 -3.63 -15.66 -29.00
CA PRO A 409 -2.66 -14.97 -29.87
C PRO A 409 -1.20 -15.34 -29.55
N VAL A 410 -0.94 -15.95 -28.38
CA VAL A 410 0.42 -16.29 -27.93
C VAL A 410 0.77 -17.75 -28.20
N CYS A 411 -0.15 -18.69 -27.96
CA CYS A 411 0.16 -20.13 -28.05
C CYS A 411 -0.73 -20.90 -29.02
N GLY A 412 -1.73 -20.28 -29.65
CA GLY A 412 -2.65 -20.92 -30.57
C GLY A 412 -3.70 -21.84 -29.92
N SER A 413 -3.64 -22.09 -28.60
CA SER A 413 -4.62 -22.91 -27.89
C SER A 413 -5.99 -22.25 -27.90
N GLN A 414 -7.04 -23.08 -27.83
CA GLN A 414 -8.42 -22.60 -27.84
C GLN A 414 -8.69 -21.61 -26.73
N ILE A 415 -9.48 -20.55 -26.99
CA ILE A 415 -10.03 -19.64 -26.02
C ILE A 415 -11.44 -20.12 -25.67
N VAL A 416 -11.71 -20.33 -24.40
CA VAL A 416 -13.00 -20.75 -23.87
C VAL A 416 -13.56 -19.69 -22.91
N ARG A 417 -14.86 -19.43 -23.05
CA ARG A 417 -15.63 -18.66 -22.10
C ARG A 417 -16.62 -19.55 -21.39
N ILE A 418 -16.52 -19.64 -20.08
CA ILE A 418 -17.46 -20.43 -19.27
C ILE A 418 -18.78 -19.65 -19.16
N GLU A 419 -19.88 -20.34 -19.24
CA GLU A 419 -21.22 -19.76 -19.09
C GLU A 419 -21.33 -19.09 -17.72
N GLY A 420 -21.80 -17.82 -17.70
CA GLY A 420 -21.84 -16.99 -16.48
C GLY A 420 -20.55 -16.23 -16.16
N GLU A 421 -19.40 -16.53 -16.80
CA GLU A 421 -18.18 -15.71 -16.67
C GLU A 421 -18.09 -14.65 -17.78
N ALA A 422 -17.73 -13.42 -17.39
CA ALA A 422 -17.51 -12.32 -18.35
C ALA A 422 -16.17 -12.44 -19.10
N VAL A 423 -15.24 -13.27 -18.62
CA VAL A 423 -13.86 -13.35 -19.09
C VAL A 423 -13.61 -14.63 -19.88
N ALA A 424 -13.24 -14.47 -21.14
CA ALA A 424 -12.74 -15.57 -21.96
C ALA A 424 -11.28 -15.92 -21.60
N ARG A 425 -10.89 -17.19 -21.71
CA ARG A 425 -9.59 -17.68 -21.25
C ARG A 425 -8.92 -18.62 -22.24
N CYS A 426 -7.60 -18.48 -22.35
CA CYS A 426 -6.75 -19.45 -23.02
C CYS A 426 -6.66 -20.74 -22.18
N THR A 427 -6.86 -21.88 -22.81
CA THR A 427 -6.77 -23.21 -22.19
C THR A 427 -5.33 -23.74 -22.08
N GLY A 428 -4.35 -23.07 -22.69
CA GLY A 428 -2.95 -23.52 -22.79
C GLY A 428 -2.16 -23.59 -21.49
N GLY A 429 -2.68 -23.06 -20.36
CA GLY A 429 -2.04 -23.14 -19.03
C GLY A 429 -0.57 -22.73 -19.04
N LEU A 430 0.29 -23.50 -18.36
CA LEU A 430 1.75 -23.27 -18.32
C LEU A 430 2.41 -23.49 -19.69
N PHE A 431 1.74 -24.18 -20.61
CA PHE A 431 2.22 -24.33 -21.97
C PHE A 431 2.20 -23.00 -22.75
N CYS A 432 1.26 -22.13 -22.46
CA CYS A 432 1.18 -20.81 -23.04
C CYS A 432 2.30 -19.92 -22.48
N ALA A 433 3.16 -19.40 -23.35
CA ALA A 433 4.30 -18.56 -22.95
C ALA A 433 3.88 -17.31 -22.16
N ALA A 434 2.72 -16.70 -22.47
CA ALA A 434 2.20 -15.56 -21.72
C ALA A 434 1.73 -15.93 -20.31
N GLN A 435 1.04 -17.06 -20.16
CA GLN A 435 0.63 -17.54 -18.85
C GLN A 435 1.82 -17.97 -18.02
N ARG A 436 2.76 -18.67 -18.62
CA ARG A 436 4.04 -19.06 -18.00
C ARG A 436 4.79 -17.83 -17.52
N LYS A 437 4.94 -16.83 -18.36
CA LYS A 437 5.63 -15.56 -18.04
C LYS A 437 5.00 -14.87 -16.83
N GLU A 438 3.68 -14.71 -16.80
CA GLU A 438 2.98 -14.07 -15.70
C GLU A 438 2.93 -14.94 -14.44
N SER A 439 2.82 -16.26 -14.59
CA SER A 439 2.92 -17.18 -13.45
C SER A 439 4.31 -17.15 -12.80
N LEU A 440 5.37 -17.07 -13.59
CA LEU A 440 6.72 -16.93 -13.08
C LEU A 440 6.95 -15.55 -12.41
N LYS A 441 6.43 -14.46 -12.98
CA LYS A 441 6.44 -13.13 -12.34
C LYS A 441 5.69 -13.15 -11.01
N HIS A 442 4.54 -13.82 -10.96
CA HIS A 442 3.82 -14.00 -9.70
C HIS A 442 4.66 -14.78 -8.69
N PHE A 443 5.23 -15.92 -9.11
CA PHE A 443 6.06 -16.79 -8.27
C PHE A 443 7.22 -16.03 -7.61
N VAL A 444 7.95 -15.21 -8.37
CA VAL A 444 9.10 -14.45 -7.86
C VAL A 444 8.70 -13.19 -7.09
N SER A 445 7.43 -12.79 -7.14
CA SER A 445 6.95 -11.53 -6.57
C SER A 445 7.17 -11.44 -5.06
N ARG A 446 7.24 -10.20 -4.55
CA ARG A 446 7.46 -9.88 -3.12
C ARG A 446 6.48 -10.57 -2.16
N LYS A 447 5.23 -10.76 -2.58
CA LYS A 447 4.19 -11.41 -1.78
C LYS A 447 4.24 -12.94 -1.85
N ALA A 448 4.86 -13.49 -2.89
CA ALA A 448 5.07 -14.92 -3.09
C ALA A 448 6.45 -15.34 -2.56
N MET A 449 7.36 -15.77 -3.43
CA MET A 449 8.69 -16.25 -3.00
C MET A 449 9.69 -15.13 -2.67
N ASP A 450 9.40 -13.86 -3.03
CA ASP A 450 10.21 -12.68 -2.72
C ASP A 450 11.66 -12.79 -3.24
N ILE A 451 11.82 -13.08 -4.51
CA ILE A 451 13.13 -13.26 -5.12
C ILE A 451 13.63 -11.93 -5.67
N ASP A 452 14.41 -11.22 -4.87
CA ASP A 452 14.95 -9.93 -5.26
C ASP A 452 15.97 -10.06 -6.42
N GLY A 453 16.00 -9.05 -7.30
CA GLY A 453 16.85 -9.10 -8.50
C GLY A 453 16.34 -9.96 -9.65
N VAL A 454 15.29 -10.78 -9.43
CA VAL A 454 14.61 -11.56 -10.50
C VAL A 454 13.30 -10.88 -10.86
N GLY A 455 13.38 -9.71 -11.48
CA GLY A 455 12.21 -8.91 -11.87
C GLY A 455 11.57 -9.35 -13.19
N GLY A 456 10.42 -8.73 -13.52
CA GLY A 456 9.61 -9.08 -14.70
C GLY A 456 10.37 -9.08 -16.02
N LYS A 457 11.30 -8.12 -16.25
CA LYS A 457 12.11 -8.08 -17.48
C LYS A 457 13.07 -9.24 -17.60
N LEU A 458 13.64 -9.71 -16.50
CA LEU A 458 14.51 -10.89 -16.49
C LEU A 458 13.70 -12.15 -16.80
N ILE A 459 12.54 -12.30 -16.15
CA ILE A 459 11.60 -13.41 -16.43
C ILE A 459 11.20 -13.42 -17.92
N GLU A 460 10.90 -12.28 -18.50
CA GLU A 460 10.57 -12.15 -19.92
C GLU A 460 11.70 -12.70 -20.82
N GLN A 461 12.93 -12.27 -20.60
CA GLN A 461 14.07 -12.75 -21.35
C GLN A 461 14.31 -14.26 -21.18
N LEU A 462 14.22 -14.76 -19.94
CA LEU A 462 14.40 -16.19 -19.64
C LEU A 462 13.35 -17.07 -20.33
N VAL A 463 12.10 -16.62 -20.35
CA VAL A 463 11.01 -17.35 -21.02
C VAL A 463 11.11 -17.25 -22.55
N GLU A 464 11.40 -16.08 -23.10
CA GLU A 464 11.51 -15.86 -24.55
C GLU A 464 12.70 -16.59 -25.16
N ARG A 465 13.79 -16.76 -24.40
CA ARG A 465 14.95 -17.56 -24.80
C ARG A 465 14.81 -19.06 -24.46
N GLU A 466 13.65 -19.47 -23.98
CA GLU A 466 13.33 -20.85 -23.57
C GLU A 466 14.30 -21.43 -22.51
N LEU A 467 14.93 -20.58 -21.70
CA LEU A 467 15.85 -20.98 -20.64
C LEU A 467 15.12 -21.52 -19.41
N ILE A 468 13.87 -21.08 -19.20
CA ILE A 468 12.99 -21.58 -18.13
C ILE A 468 11.59 -21.89 -18.67
N ARG A 469 11.02 -22.99 -18.19
CA ARG A 469 9.64 -23.42 -18.51
C ARG A 469 8.77 -23.56 -17.28
N THR A 470 9.37 -23.89 -16.15
CA THR A 470 8.70 -24.04 -14.85
C THR A 470 9.39 -23.16 -13.80
N PRO A 471 8.72 -22.88 -12.68
CA PRO A 471 9.37 -22.16 -11.57
C PRO A 471 10.62 -22.88 -11.02
N ALA A 472 10.66 -24.22 -11.09
CA ALA A 472 11.81 -25.00 -10.63
C ALA A 472 13.08 -24.72 -11.46
N ASP A 473 12.92 -24.35 -12.74
CA ASP A 473 14.07 -24.05 -13.61
C ASP A 473 14.82 -22.78 -13.19
N LEU A 474 14.17 -21.87 -12.47
CA LEU A 474 14.83 -20.69 -11.89
C LEU A 474 15.97 -21.08 -10.97
N PHE A 475 15.82 -22.15 -10.20
CA PHE A 475 16.80 -22.63 -9.23
C PHE A 475 17.93 -23.47 -9.87
N LYS A 476 17.84 -23.74 -11.17
CA LYS A 476 18.87 -24.42 -11.97
C LYS A 476 19.74 -23.43 -12.77
N LEU A 477 19.43 -22.14 -12.72
CA LEU A 477 20.19 -21.11 -13.44
C LEU A 477 21.60 -20.98 -12.87
N ASP A 478 22.56 -20.77 -13.76
CA ASP A 478 23.95 -20.50 -13.41
C ASP A 478 24.41 -19.09 -13.78
N LEU A 479 25.57 -18.70 -13.27
CA LEU A 479 26.15 -17.38 -13.49
C LEU A 479 26.36 -17.08 -14.97
N THR A 480 26.85 -18.07 -15.71
CA THR A 480 27.21 -17.92 -17.14
C THR A 480 25.96 -17.63 -17.96
N THR A 481 24.89 -18.37 -17.72
CA THR A 481 23.60 -18.18 -18.38
C THR A 481 23.01 -16.80 -18.09
N LEU A 482 23.03 -16.36 -16.83
CA LEU A 482 22.50 -15.04 -16.45
C LEU A 482 23.31 -13.90 -17.08
N MET A 483 24.63 -14.01 -17.12
CA MET A 483 25.50 -12.98 -17.73
C MET A 483 25.33 -12.80 -19.25
N GLN A 484 24.70 -13.74 -19.93
CA GLN A 484 24.37 -13.64 -21.37
C GLN A 484 23.09 -12.84 -21.63
N LEU A 485 22.36 -12.44 -20.57
CA LEU A 485 21.09 -11.71 -20.69
C LEU A 485 21.36 -10.20 -20.74
N GLU A 486 20.46 -9.49 -21.38
CA GLU A 486 20.57 -8.03 -21.50
C GLU A 486 20.55 -7.34 -20.13
N ARG A 487 21.47 -6.42 -19.93
CA ARG A 487 21.62 -5.63 -18.70
C ARG A 487 21.93 -6.47 -17.46
N MET A 488 22.45 -7.68 -17.62
CA MET A 488 22.83 -8.58 -16.54
C MET A 488 24.36 -8.67 -16.43
N GLY A 489 24.95 -7.75 -15.67
CA GLY A 489 26.37 -7.82 -15.33
C GLY A 489 26.65 -8.85 -14.24
N GLU A 490 27.94 -9.21 -14.05
CA GLU A 490 28.36 -10.24 -13.08
C GLU A 490 27.80 -10.01 -11.67
N LYS A 491 27.85 -8.76 -11.17
CA LYS A 491 27.33 -8.41 -9.84
C LYS A 491 25.81 -8.65 -9.72
N SER A 492 25.05 -8.25 -10.75
CA SER A 492 23.59 -8.44 -10.76
C SER A 492 23.23 -9.92 -10.86
N ALA A 493 23.95 -10.69 -11.67
CA ALA A 493 23.75 -12.12 -11.80
C ALA A 493 24.07 -12.86 -10.49
N LYS A 494 25.18 -12.53 -9.81
CA LYS A 494 25.48 -13.09 -8.47
C LYS A 494 24.43 -12.75 -7.43
N ASN A 495 23.92 -11.51 -7.41
CA ASN A 495 22.85 -11.11 -6.52
C ASN A 495 21.57 -11.91 -6.78
N ALA A 496 21.17 -12.08 -8.03
CA ALA A 496 20.00 -12.87 -8.40
C ALA A 496 20.12 -14.35 -7.94
N LEU A 497 21.31 -14.96 -8.16
CA LEU A 497 21.55 -16.34 -7.70
C LEU A 497 21.51 -16.45 -6.16
N ASN A 498 22.08 -15.48 -5.45
CA ASN A 498 22.02 -15.46 -3.99
C ASN A 498 20.59 -15.32 -3.49
N SER A 499 19.78 -14.46 -4.13
CA SER A 499 18.36 -14.30 -3.77
C SER A 499 17.54 -15.56 -4.07
N LEU A 500 17.83 -16.28 -5.16
CA LEU A 500 17.23 -17.58 -5.46
C LEU A 500 17.58 -18.60 -4.38
N GLU A 501 18.83 -18.66 -3.94
CA GLU A 501 19.24 -19.58 -2.87
C GLU A 501 18.57 -19.25 -1.53
N GLN A 502 18.50 -17.97 -1.17
CA GLN A 502 17.79 -17.53 0.03
C GLN A 502 16.29 -17.81 0.00
N ALA A 503 15.67 -17.70 -1.18
CA ALA A 503 14.24 -17.95 -1.35
C ALA A 503 13.85 -19.42 -1.19
N LYS A 504 14.78 -20.35 -1.18
CA LYS A 504 14.51 -21.77 -0.88
C LYS A 504 13.98 -21.96 0.55
N HIS A 505 14.38 -21.11 1.50
CA HIS A 505 13.78 -21.06 2.83
C HIS A 505 12.63 -20.04 2.84
N THR A 506 11.39 -20.51 2.93
CA THR A 506 10.18 -19.69 2.89
C THR A 506 9.19 -20.12 3.98
N THR A 507 7.92 -19.81 3.84
CA THR A 507 6.84 -20.35 4.69
C THR A 507 5.87 -21.15 3.83
N LEU A 508 5.20 -22.15 4.40
CA LEU A 508 4.21 -22.93 3.68
C LEU A 508 3.11 -22.05 3.07
N ALA A 509 2.66 -21.03 3.78
CA ALA A 509 1.66 -20.07 3.31
C ALA A 509 2.13 -19.31 2.06
N ARG A 510 3.37 -18.80 2.07
CA ARG A 510 3.95 -18.11 0.91
C ARG A 510 4.14 -19.05 -0.28
N PHE A 511 4.57 -20.27 -0.02
CA PHE A 511 4.71 -21.29 -1.06
C PHE A 511 3.36 -21.60 -1.71
N ILE A 512 2.31 -21.87 -0.91
CA ILE A 512 0.94 -22.11 -1.44
C ILE A 512 0.48 -20.91 -2.28
N PHE A 513 0.70 -19.68 -1.81
CA PHE A 513 0.35 -18.48 -2.57
C PHE A 513 1.16 -18.37 -3.88
N ALA A 514 2.45 -18.71 -3.83
CA ALA A 514 3.36 -18.67 -4.98
C ALA A 514 2.97 -19.66 -6.09
N LEU A 515 2.31 -20.79 -5.75
CA LEU A 515 1.79 -21.72 -6.74
C LEU A 515 0.73 -21.10 -7.65
N GLY A 516 0.14 -19.96 -7.27
CA GLY A 516 -0.80 -19.23 -8.09
C GLY A 516 -2.13 -19.95 -8.32
N ILE A 517 -2.55 -20.80 -7.37
CA ILE A 517 -3.85 -21.48 -7.40
C ILE A 517 -4.95 -20.41 -7.51
N ARG A 518 -5.82 -20.57 -8.48
CA ARG A 518 -6.88 -19.58 -8.75
C ARG A 518 -7.78 -19.41 -7.53
N GLU A 519 -8.17 -18.16 -7.22
CA GLU A 519 -8.97 -17.74 -6.07
C GLU A 519 -8.29 -17.97 -4.71
N VAL A 520 -7.06 -18.46 -4.67
CA VAL A 520 -6.26 -18.55 -3.44
C VAL A 520 -5.40 -17.31 -3.31
N GLY A 521 -5.84 -16.36 -2.48
CA GLY A 521 -5.09 -15.17 -2.09
C GLY A 521 -4.13 -15.43 -0.92
N GLU A 522 -3.37 -14.40 -0.51
CA GLU A 522 -2.44 -14.48 0.64
C GLU A 522 -3.14 -14.96 1.94
N SER A 523 -4.32 -14.40 2.23
CA SER A 523 -5.11 -14.76 3.42
C SER A 523 -5.57 -16.22 3.37
N THR A 524 -6.11 -16.65 2.21
CA THR A 524 -6.55 -18.02 2.02
C THR A 524 -5.37 -19.00 2.08
N ALA A 525 -4.23 -18.66 1.49
CA ALA A 525 -3.02 -19.48 1.56
C ALA A 525 -2.51 -19.64 2.99
N LEU A 526 -2.58 -18.58 3.79
CA LEU A 526 -2.25 -18.62 5.22
C LEU A 526 -3.21 -19.53 6.00
N ASN A 527 -4.52 -19.42 5.75
CA ASN A 527 -5.53 -20.25 6.40
C ASN A 527 -5.34 -21.74 6.03
N LEU A 528 -5.05 -22.02 4.77
CA LEU A 528 -4.74 -23.40 4.29
C LEU A 528 -3.49 -23.93 4.98
N ALA A 529 -2.40 -23.16 5.04
CA ALA A 529 -1.15 -23.55 5.70
C ALA A 529 -1.37 -23.84 7.19
N ASN A 530 -2.12 -22.99 7.87
CA ASN A 530 -2.41 -23.16 9.30
C ASN A 530 -3.34 -24.35 9.59
N HIS A 531 -4.25 -24.67 8.69
CA HIS A 531 -5.19 -25.79 8.83
C HIS A 531 -4.53 -27.13 8.54
N PHE A 532 -3.89 -27.26 7.38
CA PHE A 532 -3.31 -28.54 6.92
C PHE A 532 -1.90 -28.78 7.43
N LYS A 533 -1.14 -27.71 7.79
CA LYS A 533 0.21 -27.73 8.38
C LYS A 533 1.31 -28.31 7.49
N THR A 534 0.96 -29.21 6.57
CA THR A 534 1.87 -29.82 5.61
C THR A 534 1.30 -29.70 4.20
N LEU A 535 2.19 -29.61 3.23
CA LEU A 535 1.79 -29.58 1.82
C LEU A 535 1.09 -30.89 1.40
N GLU A 536 1.58 -32.02 1.90
CA GLU A 536 1.02 -33.34 1.64
C GLU A 536 -0.43 -33.47 2.13
N ALA A 537 -0.75 -32.96 3.32
CA ALA A 537 -2.11 -32.94 3.85
C ALA A 537 -3.05 -32.09 2.97
N LEU A 538 -2.57 -30.90 2.50
CA LEU A 538 -3.33 -30.07 1.58
C LEU A 538 -3.53 -30.76 0.22
N GLN A 539 -2.52 -31.43 -0.32
CA GLN A 539 -2.58 -32.12 -1.60
C GLN A 539 -3.60 -33.27 -1.58
N ASN A 540 -3.72 -33.96 -0.46
CA ASN A 540 -4.62 -35.10 -0.30
C ASN A 540 -5.99 -34.73 0.30
N ALA A 541 -6.25 -33.44 0.54
CA ALA A 541 -7.49 -32.97 1.13
C ALA A 541 -8.69 -33.19 0.18
N ASP A 542 -9.80 -33.61 0.74
CA ASP A 542 -11.08 -33.69 0.04
C ASP A 542 -11.86 -32.37 0.05
N PHE A 543 -13.00 -32.35 -0.61
CA PHE A 543 -13.84 -31.16 -0.73
C PHE A 543 -14.36 -30.65 0.62
N GLU A 544 -14.77 -31.54 1.52
CA GLU A 544 -15.32 -31.19 2.82
C GLU A 544 -14.23 -30.63 3.75
N GLN A 545 -13.05 -31.23 3.73
CA GLN A 545 -11.88 -30.75 4.48
C GLN A 545 -11.45 -29.36 4.02
N LEU A 546 -11.48 -29.09 2.71
CA LEU A 546 -11.16 -27.76 2.18
C LEU A 546 -12.20 -26.72 2.58
N GLN A 547 -13.50 -27.06 2.57
CA GLN A 547 -14.55 -26.14 3.00
C GLN A 547 -14.54 -25.85 4.51
N ALA A 548 -13.92 -26.71 5.32
CA ALA A 548 -13.73 -26.46 6.74
C ALA A 548 -12.72 -25.33 7.03
N VAL A 549 -11.92 -24.93 6.02
CA VAL A 549 -10.94 -23.87 6.16
C VAL A 549 -11.62 -22.48 6.07
N PRO A 550 -11.32 -21.53 6.97
CA PRO A 550 -11.85 -20.17 6.87
C PRO A 550 -11.52 -19.52 5.51
N ASP A 551 -12.48 -18.79 4.95
CA ASP A 551 -12.41 -18.13 3.64
C ASP A 551 -12.31 -19.07 2.43
N VAL A 552 -12.57 -20.38 2.59
CA VAL A 552 -12.64 -21.35 1.52
C VAL A 552 -14.11 -21.74 1.26
N GLY A 553 -14.72 -21.09 0.28
CA GLY A 553 -16.04 -21.43 -0.23
C GLY A 553 -15.98 -22.54 -1.29
N GLU A 554 -17.15 -22.95 -1.80
CA GLU A 554 -17.30 -24.01 -2.83
C GLU A 554 -16.40 -23.76 -4.05
N VAL A 555 -16.37 -22.52 -4.55
CA VAL A 555 -15.58 -22.14 -5.75
C VAL A 555 -14.09 -22.34 -5.49
N VAL A 556 -13.59 -21.88 -4.35
CA VAL A 556 -12.17 -21.98 -3.97
C VAL A 556 -11.77 -23.45 -3.77
N ALA A 557 -12.60 -24.23 -3.05
CA ALA A 557 -12.35 -25.64 -2.82
C ALA A 557 -12.23 -26.41 -4.14
N ASN A 558 -13.14 -26.18 -5.09
CA ASN A 558 -13.09 -26.78 -6.40
C ASN A 558 -11.85 -26.37 -7.20
N ARG A 559 -11.36 -25.13 -7.07
CA ARG A 559 -10.12 -24.68 -7.73
C ARG A 559 -8.88 -25.36 -7.15
N ILE A 560 -8.83 -25.54 -5.83
CA ILE A 560 -7.73 -26.27 -5.16
C ILE A 560 -7.71 -27.73 -5.61
N LEU A 561 -8.87 -28.40 -5.62
CA LEU A 561 -8.99 -29.79 -6.10
C LEU A 561 -8.57 -29.92 -7.56
N ALA A 562 -9.02 -29.01 -8.43
CA ALA A 562 -8.66 -29.01 -9.83
C ALA A 562 -7.14 -28.83 -10.03
N PHE A 563 -6.50 -27.98 -9.23
CA PHE A 563 -5.05 -27.76 -9.27
C PHE A 563 -4.28 -29.06 -8.96
N TRP A 564 -4.66 -29.76 -7.91
CA TRP A 564 -3.97 -30.98 -7.47
C TRP A 564 -4.30 -32.23 -8.30
N ARG A 565 -5.44 -32.23 -9.05
CA ARG A 565 -5.78 -33.27 -9.98
C ARG A 565 -5.03 -33.20 -11.31
N GLU A 566 -4.44 -32.05 -11.61
CA GLU A 566 -3.65 -31.84 -12.83
C GLU A 566 -2.22 -32.35 -12.64
N PRO A 567 -1.81 -33.44 -13.36
CA PRO A 567 -0.49 -34.04 -13.16
C PRO A 567 0.68 -33.06 -13.35
N HIS A 568 0.59 -32.15 -14.33
CA HIS A 568 1.63 -31.16 -14.59
C HIS A 568 1.85 -30.20 -13.41
N ASN A 569 0.80 -29.89 -12.65
CA ASN A 569 0.92 -29.05 -11.45
C ASN A 569 1.62 -29.83 -10.33
N VAL A 570 1.26 -31.10 -10.15
CA VAL A 570 1.90 -31.96 -9.14
C VAL A 570 3.38 -32.14 -9.46
N ASP A 571 3.72 -32.42 -10.72
CA ASP A 571 5.10 -32.55 -11.19
C ASP A 571 5.89 -31.24 -10.95
N ALA A 572 5.30 -30.09 -11.27
CA ALA A 572 5.93 -28.79 -11.04
C ALA A 572 6.19 -28.49 -9.56
N VAL A 573 5.27 -28.89 -8.67
CA VAL A 573 5.44 -28.77 -7.21
C VAL A 573 6.54 -29.70 -6.71
N ASN A 574 6.54 -30.95 -7.16
CA ASN A 574 7.56 -31.94 -6.80
C ASN A 574 8.96 -31.49 -7.25
N ASP A 575 9.05 -30.93 -8.47
CA ASP A 575 10.30 -30.37 -8.99
C ASP A 575 10.80 -29.20 -8.13
N LEU A 576 9.91 -28.30 -7.66
CA LEU A 576 10.27 -27.22 -6.75
C LEU A 576 10.83 -27.73 -5.42
N ILE A 577 10.18 -28.72 -4.83
CA ILE A 577 10.67 -29.35 -3.59
C ILE A 577 12.03 -30.04 -3.82
N ALA A 578 12.21 -30.71 -4.98
CA ALA A 578 13.48 -31.31 -5.36
C ALA A 578 14.63 -30.30 -5.52
N GLN A 579 14.34 -29.01 -5.83
CA GLN A 579 15.32 -27.95 -5.85
C GLN A 579 15.72 -27.45 -4.44
N GLY A 580 15.17 -28.02 -3.37
CA GLY A 580 15.51 -27.73 -1.99
C GLY A 580 14.63 -26.62 -1.37
N ILE A 581 13.49 -26.29 -1.94
CA ILE A 581 12.54 -25.39 -1.28
C ILE A 581 11.96 -26.07 -0.04
N HIS A 582 12.04 -25.38 1.09
CA HIS A 582 11.60 -25.88 2.38
C HIS A 582 11.10 -24.74 3.28
N TRP A 583 10.41 -25.09 4.33
CA TRP A 583 9.89 -24.20 5.36
C TRP A 583 9.96 -24.88 6.73
N ASP A 584 9.96 -24.07 7.77
CA ASP A 584 9.88 -24.55 9.14
C ASP A 584 8.51 -25.19 9.39
N ALA A 585 8.47 -26.20 10.25
CA ALA A 585 7.22 -26.83 10.63
C ALA A 585 6.22 -25.75 11.08
N VAL A 586 5.01 -25.78 10.53
CA VAL A 586 3.92 -24.92 10.99
C VAL A 586 3.58 -25.39 12.40
N GLU A 587 4.23 -24.82 13.39
CA GLU A 587 3.99 -25.15 14.79
C GLU A 587 2.52 -24.88 15.12
N THR A 588 1.79 -25.95 15.38
CA THR A 588 0.71 -25.84 16.32
C THR A 588 1.32 -25.90 17.69
N LYS A 589 1.38 -24.84 18.38
CA LYS A 589 1.07 -24.92 19.80
C LYS A 589 -0.35 -25.49 19.80
N GLU A 590 -0.51 -26.80 20.01
CA GLU A 590 -1.80 -27.33 20.43
C GLU A 590 -2.23 -26.40 21.55
N ALA A 591 -3.31 -25.67 21.31
CA ALA A 591 -3.94 -24.93 22.38
C ALA A 591 -4.28 -25.99 23.42
N GLY A 592 -3.41 -26.16 24.38
CA GLY A 592 -3.61 -27.07 25.50
C GLY A 592 -5.01 -26.80 26.06
N ASP A 593 -5.49 -27.62 26.93
CA ASP A 593 -6.79 -27.40 27.56
C ASP A 593 -6.75 -26.05 28.29
N ASN A 594 -7.07 -24.97 27.53
CA ASN A 594 -7.03 -23.59 27.99
C ASN A 594 -8.44 -22.98 27.94
N PRO A 595 -8.76 -22.04 28.83
CA PRO A 595 -10.12 -21.51 28.98
C PRO A 595 -10.62 -20.72 27.77
N PHE A 596 -9.74 -20.36 26.83
CA PHE A 596 -10.07 -19.50 25.67
C PHE A 596 -10.33 -20.29 24.40
N LYS A 597 -10.06 -21.59 24.36
CA LYS A 597 -10.23 -22.44 23.18
C LYS A 597 -11.70 -22.46 22.73
N GLY A 598 -11.95 -22.02 21.48
CA GLY A 598 -13.29 -21.94 20.89
C GLY A 598 -14.14 -20.78 21.41
N LYS A 599 -13.63 -19.92 22.30
CA LYS A 599 -14.33 -18.83 22.94
C LYS A 599 -14.27 -17.54 22.13
N ILE A 600 -15.32 -16.74 22.23
CA ILE A 600 -15.34 -15.38 21.62
C ILE A 600 -14.88 -14.40 22.70
N VAL A 601 -13.76 -13.72 22.44
CA VAL A 601 -13.12 -12.79 23.37
C VAL A 601 -13.10 -11.39 22.78
N VAL A 602 -13.35 -10.37 23.60
CA VAL A 602 -13.26 -8.96 23.22
C VAL A 602 -12.22 -8.26 24.08
N LEU A 603 -11.32 -7.51 23.44
CA LEU A 603 -10.35 -6.67 24.12
C LEU A 603 -10.88 -5.23 24.21
N THR A 604 -10.82 -4.60 25.38
CA THR A 604 -11.23 -3.20 25.60
C THR A 604 -10.24 -2.49 26.54
N GLY A 605 -10.15 -1.16 26.43
CA GLY A 605 -9.20 -0.38 27.21
C GLY A 605 -7.76 -0.49 26.70
N THR A 606 -6.83 0.11 27.44
CA THR A 606 -5.38 0.06 27.17
C THR A 606 -4.76 -1.01 28.07
N LEU A 607 -4.12 -2.00 27.47
CA LEU A 607 -3.34 -2.99 28.18
C LEU A 607 -1.98 -2.38 28.53
N SER A 608 -1.54 -2.57 29.76
CA SER A 608 -0.33 -1.94 30.32
C SER A 608 0.92 -2.81 30.19
N GLN A 609 0.75 -4.14 30.17
CA GLN A 609 1.85 -5.11 30.18
C GLN A 609 2.13 -5.71 28.80
N MET A 610 1.18 -5.60 27.86
CA MET A 610 1.36 -6.05 26.47
C MET A 610 0.61 -5.19 25.49
N GLY A 611 1.07 -5.16 24.23
CA GLY A 611 0.36 -4.49 23.15
C GLY A 611 -0.97 -5.18 22.82
N ARG A 612 -2.00 -4.40 22.43
CA ARG A 612 -3.30 -4.95 22.06
C ARG A 612 -3.23 -5.99 20.93
N ASN A 613 -2.32 -5.79 19.98
CA ASN A 613 -2.09 -6.73 18.87
C ASN A 613 -1.40 -8.01 19.36
N GLU A 614 -0.53 -7.88 20.33
CA GLU A 614 0.14 -9.00 20.98
C GLU A 614 -0.87 -9.87 21.78
N ALA A 615 -1.72 -9.22 22.59
CA ALA A 615 -2.82 -9.90 23.29
C ALA A 615 -3.78 -10.60 22.32
N LYS A 616 -4.08 -9.94 21.17
CA LYS A 616 -4.92 -10.53 20.13
C LYS A 616 -4.26 -11.76 19.50
N ALA A 617 -2.98 -11.68 19.17
CA ALA A 617 -2.24 -12.80 18.58
C ALA A 617 -2.20 -13.98 19.56
N LEU A 618 -1.90 -13.71 20.82
CA LEU A 618 -1.84 -14.71 21.88
C LEU A 618 -3.18 -15.44 22.09
N LEU A 619 -4.29 -14.69 22.11
CA LEU A 619 -5.63 -15.28 22.18
C LEU A 619 -5.96 -16.13 20.96
N GLN A 620 -5.54 -15.72 19.78
CA GLN A 620 -5.72 -16.49 18.55
C GLN A 620 -4.87 -17.76 18.55
N GLU A 621 -3.63 -17.71 19.05
CA GLU A 621 -2.79 -18.89 19.29
C GLU A 621 -3.43 -19.87 20.27
N MET A 622 -4.16 -19.36 21.26
CA MET A 622 -4.92 -20.15 22.22
C MET A 622 -6.27 -20.69 21.68
N GLY A 623 -6.56 -20.44 20.41
CA GLY A 623 -7.78 -20.91 19.75
C GLY A 623 -9.02 -20.06 20.01
N ALA A 624 -8.88 -18.84 20.54
CA ALA A 624 -10.00 -17.92 20.72
C ALA A 624 -10.33 -17.16 19.44
N LYS A 625 -11.62 -16.80 19.28
CA LYS A 625 -12.07 -15.87 18.26
C LYS A 625 -12.12 -14.46 18.84
N VAL A 626 -11.18 -13.58 18.45
CA VAL A 626 -11.16 -12.21 18.95
C VAL A 626 -12.10 -11.33 18.12
N SER A 627 -13.13 -10.77 18.78
CA SER A 627 -14.14 -9.89 18.17
C SER A 627 -13.89 -8.43 18.53
N GLY A 628 -14.28 -7.54 17.61
CA GLY A 628 -14.20 -6.09 17.81
C GLY A 628 -15.34 -5.50 18.66
N SER A 629 -16.46 -6.22 18.82
CA SER A 629 -17.66 -5.73 19.53
C SER A 629 -18.19 -6.76 20.51
N VAL A 630 -18.78 -6.29 21.62
CA VAL A 630 -19.42 -7.12 22.64
C VAL A 630 -20.85 -7.43 22.21
N SER A 631 -21.23 -8.71 22.26
CA SER A 631 -22.58 -9.21 21.96
C SER A 631 -22.97 -10.32 22.94
N ALA A 632 -24.21 -10.76 22.93
CA ALA A 632 -24.68 -11.89 23.75
C ALA A 632 -23.93 -13.22 23.47
N LYS A 633 -23.16 -13.30 22.39
CA LYS A 633 -22.32 -14.45 22.03
C LYS A 633 -20.88 -14.32 22.53
N THR A 634 -20.52 -13.21 23.19
CA THR A 634 -19.18 -12.99 23.73
C THR A 634 -19.02 -13.78 25.01
N ASP A 635 -17.97 -14.58 25.12
CA ASP A 635 -17.68 -15.39 26.31
C ASP A 635 -16.88 -14.61 27.35
N PHE A 636 -15.86 -13.86 26.89
CA PHE A 636 -14.98 -13.09 27.76
C PHE A 636 -14.73 -11.68 27.22
N VAL A 637 -14.60 -10.73 28.15
CA VAL A 637 -14.08 -9.40 27.85
C VAL A 637 -12.83 -9.16 28.68
N ILE A 638 -11.69 -8.89 28.03
CA ILE A 638 -10.44 -8.53 28.70
C ILE A 638 -10.38 -7.01 28.72
N ALA A 639 -10.38 -6.45 29.94
CA ALA A 639 -10.45 -5.02 30.17
C ALA A 639 -9.10 -4.52 30.74
N GLY A 640 -8.44 -3.65 29.97
CA GLY A 640 -7.33 -2.83 30.44
C GLY A 640 -7.78 -1.49 31.01
N ASP A 641 -6.85 -0.57 31.25
CA ASP A 641 -7.12 0.76 31.78
C ASP A 641 -8.03 1.57 30.84
N ALA A 642 -8.89 2.41 31.43
CA ALA A 642 -9.85 3.23 30.71
C ALA A 642 -10.77 2.46 29.75
N ALA A 643 -11.19 1.26 30.13
CA ALA A 643 -12.14 0.46 29.38
C ALA A 643 -13.50 1.18 29.29
N GLY A 644 -13.89 1.61 28.08
CA GLY A 644 -15.08 2.41 27.82
C GLY A 644 -16.38 1.59 27.69
N SER A 645 -17.27 2.01 26.80
CA SER A 645 -18.64 1.47 26.58
C SER A 645 -18.72 -0.06 26.42
N LYS A 646 -17.68 -0.72 25.97
CA LYS A 646 -17.62 -2.18 25.83
C LYS A 646 -17.62 -2.89 27.18
N LEU A 647 -16.97 -2.32 28.19
CA LEU A 647 -16.99 -2.86 29.55
C LEU A 647 -18.38 -2.75 30.17
N THR A 648 -19.01 -1.59 30.02
CA THR A 648 -20.38 -1.36 30.50
C THR A 648 -21.34 -2.37 29.87
N LYS A 649 -21.26 -2.55 28.56
CA LYS A 649 -22.07 -3.50 27.82
C LYS A 649 -21.83 -4.96 28.23
N ALA A 650 -20.57 -5.32 28.51
CA ALA A 650 -20.26 -6.66 29.00
C ALA A 650 -20.91 -6.92 30.36
N GLN A 651 -20.90 -5.94 31.27
CA GLN A 651 -21.53 -5.99 32.57
C GLN A 651 -23.07 -6.10 32.45
N GLU A 652 -23.68 -5.31 31.56
CA GLU A 652 -25.12 -5.37 31.27
C GLU A 652 -25.56 -6.73 30.73
N LEU A 653 -24.74 -7.38 29.93
CA LEU A 653 -25.00 -8.69 29.34
C LEU A 653 -24.57 -9.86 30.25
N GLY A 654 -24.00 -9.60 31.43
CA GLY A 654 -23.53 -10.62 32.36
C GLY A 654 -22.33 -11.43 31.83
N ILE A 655 -21.52 -10.85 30.93
CA ILE A 655 -20.37 -11.50 30.34
C ILE A 655 -19.18 -11.45 31.32
N THR A 656 -18.42 -12.53 31.39
CA THR A 656 -17.23 -12.60 32.24
C THR A 656 -16.19 -11.59 31.79
N VAL A 657 -15.87 -10.65 32.67
CA VAL A 657 -14.82 -9.66 32.47
C VAL A 657 -13.56 -10.08 33.20
N LEU A 658 -12.44 -10.10 32.49
CA LEU A 658 -11.11 -10.38 33.05
C LEU A 658 -10.27 -9.08 33.00
N SER A 659 -9.54 -8.82 34.07
CA SER A 659 -8.46 -7.81 34.04
C SER A 659 -7.28 -8.31 33.22
N GLU A 660 -6.35 -7.43 32.88
CA GLU A 660 -5.10 -7.81 32.20
C GLU A 660 -4.30 -8.82 33.02
N ASP A 661 -4.22 -8.65 34.34
CA ASP A 661 -3.51 -9.56 35.25
C ASP A 661 -4.16 -10.95 35.30
N GLU A 662 -5.50 -11.02 35.38
CA GLU A 662 -6.25 -12.27 35.34
C GLU A 662 -6.08 -12.99 33.99
N PHE A 663 -6.08 -12.24 32.90
CA PHE A 663 -5.79 -12.77 31.55
C PHE A 663 -4.39 -13.37 31.49
N LEU A 664 -3.37 -12.62 31.93
CA LEU A 664 -1.99 -13.09 31.95
C LEU A 664 -1.78 -14.33 32.85
N ALA A 665 -2.44 -14.37 33.99
CA ALA A 665 -2.41 -15.53 34.87
C ALA A 665 -3.03 -16.80 34.26
N LEU A 666 -4.03 -16.63 33.36
CA LEU A 666 -4.65 -17.73 32.62
C LEU A 666 -3.80 -18.19 31.41
N VAL A 667 -3.01 -17.28 30.87
CA VAL A 667 -2.10 -17.57 29.73
C VAL A 667 -0.82 -18.29 30.17
N GLN A 668 -0.35 -18.03 31.41
CA GLN A 668 0.89 -18.62 31.96
C GLN A 668 0.68 -20.01 32.58
N LYS A 669 -0.56 -20.47 32.68
CA LYS A 669 -0.89 -21.84 33.12
C LYS A 669 -1.04 -22.78 31.94
#